data_7e81ceb457517d3d5c314d8d3c10c068
#
_entry.id   7e81ceb457517d3d5c314d8d3c10c068
#
_cell.length_a   1.000
_cell.length_b   1.000
_cell.length_c   1.000
_cell.angle_alpha   90.00
_cell.angle_beta   90.00
_cell.angle_gamma   90.00
#
_symmetry.space_group_name_H-M   'P 1'
#
loop_
_entity.id
_entity.type
_entity.pdbx_description
1 polymer ?
#
loop_
_entity_poly.entity_id
_entity_poly.type
_entity_poly.pdbx_seq_one_letter_code
_entity_poly.pdbx_strand_id
1 'polypeptide(L)'
;MASYYETTDFLGAPPASFREGLLGYGNPAVPALAGNHLVAAWSTDGRDAASVQDWGVFTSAGGLGAGVVRRTAGPLRVTGYHLSLSGGTGDAAVGVGYQGFSGDATALGRYNRLTVGTVARPSPYLSIGLAGNVALETDDREVVGEVGVRPLGDGRWTLFADAAWGEGEALTGVPWSAGTSVEVVDGVDLRTRVFDSEAVSIGIRVEFGRAGIDSQSRLDPTGDYAGQVNRVRAGDYEPSVLAETVREGKEHVELSLRGPVPYRDTRFGDLFGDAPPRFYELLRTVRQAGESDRVTALAVDLSDLEVRPELAWELRTAVQRAQARGVTVVAHLENGGMTAYHLASVADVVALDPQGSLTLPGYAASRTFVKGTLDKLGLGVQAWRFFEYKSAFERFSRTDYSRADSLQRRQYVDDQYELTTGDITAARPLGADSLDRIIDERLLLTAREARQAGLVDTLARWHEREGLLEAAAGAETADLGTDALDQIATAIRDWGAPAEVAVVYGLGATQVEGGMGSRKLSKTIRHLAEDDDVAAVVFRVDSPGGSPVAAAQVAEAIKACAAEKPVIVSQGQVAGSGGYWVSTHADTIVAGPNTVTGSIGVIGGWIYDEGFGDKTGLSSDVVQRGERADLLRGLRLPLLGVSIPTRKLTDEELGRVETIIQKGYDEFVAAVAAGRDTTEAHIRDVGAGRIYSGLDGTEVGLVDEIGGLPRAIQLARRATGLAADELTVREVNPTSGTVDFGQFLPGPLGVLADGLGEGGEARPGTQAHPTGTALRLILEHQPGPLVLLPPGAVPTAE
;
A
#
# COMPACT_ATOMS: atom_id res chain seq x y z
N MET A 1 -19.75 -6.07 -43.16
CA MET A 1 -18.54 -5.68 -42.37
C MET A 1 -17.45 -6.72 -42.57
N ALA A 2 -16.19 -6.32 -42.70
CA ALA A 2 -15.07 -7.28 -42.73
C ALA A 2 -15.05 -8.08 -41.40
N SER A 3 -14.84 -9.40 -41.52
CA SER A 3 -14.91 -10.31 -40.38
C SER A 3 -13.80 -10.09 -39.34
N TYR A 4 -13.99 -10.65 -38.16
CA TYR A 4 -12.96 -10.62 -37.11
C TYR A 4 -11.61 -11.14 -37.61
N TYR A 5 -11.57 -12.25 -38.32
CA TYR A 5 -10.32 -12.85 -38.82
C TYR A 5 -9.61 -12.00 -39.89
N GLU A 6 -10.38 -11.26 -40.71
CA GLU A 6 -9.82 -10.32 -41.66
C GLU A 6 -9.30 -9.03 -41.02
N THR A 7 -9.81 -8.69 -39.86
CA THR A 7 -9.38 -7.48 -39.13
C THR A 7 -8.26 -7.73 -38.16
N THR A 8 -8.11 -8.96 -37.64
CA THR A 8 -7.20 -9.36 -36.58
C THR A 8 -6.08 -10.31 -37.03
N ASP A 9 -5.71 -10.27 -38.31
CA ASP A 9 -4.63 -11.07 -38.89
C ASP A 9 -3.26 -10.83 -38.25
N PHE A 10 -3.04 -9.70 -37.57
CA PHE A 10 -1.87 -9.47 -36.69
C PHE A 10 -1.93 -10.22 -35.36
N LEU A 11 -3.06 -10.81 -34.97
CA LEU A 11 -3.18 -11.56 -33.72
C LEU A 11 -2.60 -12.97 -33.87
N GLY A 12 -1.64 -13.29 -33.02
CA GLY A 12 -1.10 -14.65 -32.95
C GLY A 12 -1.96 -15.62 -32.17
N ALA A 13 -2.85 -15.11 -31.32
CA ALA A 13 -3.77 -15.88 -30.50
C ALA A 13 -4.93 -14.99 -30.03
N PRO A 14 -6.05 -15.56 -29.51
CA PRO A 14 -7.17 -14.81 -28.99
C PRO A 14 -6.76 -13.86 -27.86
N PRO A 15 -7.28 -12.60 -27.82
CA PRO A 15 -6.95 -11.60 -26.81
C PRO A 15 -7.18 -12.05 -25.37
N ALA A 16 -8.22 -12.80 -25.08
CA ALA A 16 -8.52 -13.28 -23.72
C ALA A 16 -7.44 -14.24 -23.17
N SER A 17 -6.73 -14.97 -24.06
CA SER A 17 -5.74 -15.97 -23.66
C SER A 17 -4.36 -15.38 -23.37
N PHE A 18 -4.08 -14.14 -23.83
CA PHE A 18 -2.78 -13.51 -23.69
C PHE A 18 -2.92 -12.01 -23.39
N ARG A 19 -1.97 -11.45 -22.63
CA ARG A 19 -1.99 -10.02 -22.24
C ARG A 19 -1.89 -9.07 -23.43
N GLU A 20 -1.29 -9.51 -24.53
CA GLU A 20 -0.96 -8.59 -25.62
C GLU A 20 -2.16 -8.18 -26.49
N GLY A 21 -2.98 -9.08 -26.93
CA GLY A 21 -4.22 -8.89 -27.73
C GLY A 21 -4.30 -7.66 -28.64
N LEU A 22 -3.15 -7.16 -29.15
CA LEU A 22 -2.97 -5.86 -29.81
C LEU A 22 -3.58 -4.71 -28.98
N LEU A 23 -3.44 -4.83 -27.66
CA LEU A 23 -3.71 -3.74 -26.69
C LEU A 23 -5.13 -3.12 -26.83
N GLY A 24 -6.13 -4.00 -27.00
CA GLY A 24 -7.55 -3.63 -27.10
C GLY A 24 -8.10 -3.58 -28.52
N TYR A 25 -7.27 -3.79 -29.55
CA TYR A 25 -7.74 -3.77 -30.94
C TYR A 25 -8.70 -4.92 -31.27
N GLY A 26 -8.46 -6.14 -30.75
CA GLY A 26 -9.36 -7.29 -30.90
C GLY A 26 -10.47 -7.33 -29.86
N ASN A 27 -10.13 -7.12 -28.59
CA ASN A 27 -11.07 -7.07 -27.46
C ASN A 27 -10.72 -5.86 -26.56
N PRO A 28 -11.62 -4.87 -26.47
CA PRO A 28 -11.33 -3.63 -25.73
C PRO A 28 -11.21 -3.78 -24.22
N ALA A 29 -11.46 -4.95 -23.63
CA ALA A 29 -11.22 -5.23 -22.22
C ALA A 29 -9.73 -5.48 -21.89
N VAL A 30 -8.92 -5.86 -22.89
CA VAL A 30 -7.52 -6.27 -22.72
C VAL A 30 -6.59 -5.19 -22.13
N PRO A 31 -6.68 -3.88 -22.45
CA PRO A 31 -5.80 -2.87 -21.87
C PRO A 31 -5.81 -2.81 -20.34
N ALA A 32 -6.94 -3.15 -19.69
CA ALA A 32 -7.00 -3.24 -18.23
C ALA A 32 -6.13 -4.37 -17.65
N LEU A 33 -5.82 -5.38 -18.47
CA LEU A 33 -5.06 -6.57 -18.10
C LEU A 33 -3.62 -6.55 -18.62
N ALA A 34 -3.34 -5.71 -19.63
CA ALA A 34 -2.10 -5.76 -20.41
C ALA A 34 -0.94 -4.94 -19.81
N GLY A 35 -1.21 -3.95 -18.98
CA GLY A 35 -0.18 -3.03 -18.49
C GLY A 35 0.26 -1.98 -19.54
N ASN A 36 1.50 -1.49 -19.41
CA ASN A 36 2.02 -0.43 -20.27
C ASN A 36 2.87 -1.01 -21.39
N HIS A 37 2.36 -1.01 -22.62
CA HIS A 37 3.01 -1.62 -23.76
C HIS A 37 2.92 -0.76 -25.01
N LEU A 38 3.93 -0.90 -25.85
CA LEU A 38 3.97 -0.43 -27.25
C LEU A 38 4.27 -1.65 -28.13
N VAL A 39 3.43 -1.90 -29.12
CA VAL A 39 3.61 -3.01 -30.08
C VAL A 39 3.60 -2.45 -31.49
N ALA A 40 4.63 -2.75 -32.25
CA ALA A 40 4.65 -2.57 -33.69
C ALA A 40 4.50 -3.92 -34.38
N ALA A 41 3.54 -4.02 -35.32
CA ALA A 41 3.26 -5.23 -36.08
C ALA A 41 3.34 -4.97 -37.58
N TRP A 42 3.80 -5.94 -38.35
CA TRP A 42 3.77 -5.87 -39.83
C TRP A 42 3.62 -7.26 -40.42
N SER A 43 3.01 -7.34 -41.62
CA SER A 43 2.93 -8.54 -42.42
C SER A 43 3.78 -8.40 -43.67
N THR A 44 4.29 -9.56 -44.12
CA THR A 44 4.98 -9.67 -45.39
C THR A 44 4.27 -10.70 -46.26
N ASP A 45 4.24 -10.47 -47.60
CA ASP A 45 3.64 -11.40 -48.57
C ASP A 45 4.68 -12.32 -49.18
N GLY A 46 4.36 -13.60 -49.13
CA GLY A 46 5.11 -14.61 -49.83
C GLY A 46 6.59 -14.68 -49.48
N ARG A 47 7.44 -14.71 -50.51
CA ARG A 47 8.86 -15.05 -50.36
C ARG A 47 9.80 -13.86 -50.13
N ASP A 48 9.29 -12.63 -50.15
CA ASP A 48 10.10 -11.43 -49.96
C ASP A 48 9.86 -10.81 -48.56
N ALA A 49 10.73 -11.14 -47.61
CA ALA A 49 10.66 -10.64 -46.22
C ALA A 49 10.85 -9.12 -46.11
N ALA A 50 11.29 -8.43 -47.17
CA ALA A 50 11.45 -6.98 -47.19
C ALA A 50 10.20 -6.22 -47.69
N SER A 51 9.20 -6.93 -48.25
CA SER A 51 7.97 -6.32 -48.77
C SER A 51 6.92 -6.22 -47.67
N VAL A 52 6.94 -5.13 -46.87
CA VAL A 52 5.91 -4.82 -45.89
C VAL A 52 4.60 -4.52 -46.62
N GLN A 53 3.56 -5.34 -46.41
CA GLN A 53 2.23 -5.12 -46.95
C GLN A 53 1.37 -4.28 -46.03
N ASP A 54 1.14 -4.79 -44.83
CA ASP A 54 0.34 -4.16 -43.79
C ASP A 54 1.19 -3.92 -42.55
N TRP A 55 0.90 -2.84 -41.86
CA TRP A 55 1.57 -2.55 -40.58
C TRP A 55 0.60 -1.89 -39.60
N GLY A 56 0.90 -2.02 -38.29
CA GLY A 56 0.18 -1.37 -37.23
C GLY A 56 1.08 -1.02 -36.05
N VAL A 57 0.69 0.01 -35.31
CA VAL A 57 1.32 0.40 -34.05
C VAL A 57 0.22 0.52 -33.02
N PHE A 58 0.41 -0.10 -31.87
CA PHE A 58 -0.56 -0.18 -30.79
C PHE A 58 0.10 0.19 -29.47
N THR A 59 -0.62 0.83 -28.58
CA THR A 59 -0.15 1.16 -27.23
C THR A 59 -1.25 0.97 -26.21
N SER A 60 -0.86 0.64 -24.98
CA SER A 60 -1.74 0.63 -23.81
C SER A 60 -1.06 1.28 -22.61
N ALA A 61 -1.86 1.97 -21.79
CA ALA A 61 -1.45 2.50 -20.50
C ALA A 61 -2.68 2.73 -19.62
N GLY A 62 -2.66 2.18 -18.40
CA GLY A 62 -3.69 2.42 -17.38
C GLY A 62 -5.13 2.13 -17.87
N GLY A 63 -5.34 1.05 -18.63
CA GLY A 63 -6.65 0.67 -19.18
C GLY A 63 -7.07 1.41 -20.46
N LEU A 64 -6.26 2.36 -20.94
CA LEU A 64 -6.44 2.97 -22.27
C LEU A 64 -5.66 2.15 -23.31
N GLY A 65 -6.29 1.91 -24.46
CA GLY A 65 -5.64 1.34 -25.64
C GLY A 65 -5.81 2.24 -26.85
N ALA A 66 -4.78 2.39 -27.65
CA ALA A 66 -4.82 3.14 -28.90
C ALA A 66 -3.98 2.45 -29.98
N GLY A 67 -4.34 2.68 -31.24
CA GLY A 67 -3.54 2.10 -32.33
C GLY A 67 -3.88 2.70 -33.70
N VAL A 68 -2.94 2.51 -34.61
CA VAL A 68 -3.09 2.84 -36.04
C VAL A 68 -2.70 1.62 -36.85
N VAL A 69 -3.54 1.25 -37.80
CA VAL A 69 -3.31 0.12 -38.70
C VAL A 69 -3.39 0.58 -40.14
N ARG A 70 -2.40 0.31 -40.95
CA ARG A 70 -2.43 0.55 -42.40
C ARG A 70 -2.47 -0.75 -43.17
N ARG A 71 -3.42 -0.86 -44.10
CA ARG A 71 -3.62 -2.03 -44.93
C ARG A 71 -3.57 -1.63 -46.40
N THR A 72 -3.03 -2.52 -47.22
CA THR A 72 -2.87 -2.35 -48.67
C THR A 72 -3.39 -3.60 -49.39
N ALA A 73 -4.34 -3.42 -50.32
CA ALA A 73 -4.86 -4.48 -51.16
C ALA A 73 -4.81 -4.02 -52.61
N GLY A 74 -3.74 -4.37 -53.32
CA GLY A 74 -3.45 -3.90 -54.66
C GLY A 74 -3.31 -2.36 -54.67
N PRO A 75 -4.14 -1.61 -55.42
CA PRO A 75 -4.10 -0.14 -55.43
C PRO A 75 -4.81 0.51 -54.25
N LEU A 76 -5.64 -0.25 -53.54
CA LEU A 76 -6.49 0.27 -52.43
C LEU A 76 -5.67 0.38 -51.14
N ARG A 77 -5.92 1.45 -50.39
CA ARG A 77 -5.24 1.74 -49.13
C ARG A 77 -6.23 2.19 -48.08
N VAL A 78 -6.18 1.55 -46.90
CA VAL A 78 -7.01 1.88 -45.74
C VAL A 78 -6.13 2.17 -44.53
N THR A 79 -6.47 3.24 -43.79
CA THR A 79 -5.89 3.49 -42.47
C THR A 79 -7.00 3.39 -41.44
N GLY A 80 -6.85 2.48 -40.49
CA GLY A 80 -7.71 2.34 -39.33
C GLY A 80 -7.09 2.99 -38.09
N TYR A 81 -7.93 3.62 -37.29
CA TYR A 81 -7.58 4.21 -36.00
C TYR A 81 -8.38 3.50 -34.93
N HIS A 82 -7.74 3.16 -33.84
CA HIS A 82 -8.35 2.46 -32.73
C HIS A 82 -8.17 3.24 -31.44
N LEU A 83 -9.24 3.30 -30.63
CA LEU A 83 -9.21 3.79 -29.26
C LEU A 83 -10.09 2.90 -28.40
N SER A 84 -9.60 2.47 -27.24
CA SER A 84 -10.37 1.70 -26.27
C SER A 84 -10.16 2.22 -24.86
N LEU A 85 -11.19 2.01 -24.04
CA LEU A 85 -11.19 2.29 -22.62
C LEU A 85 -11.68 1.04 -21.90
N SER A 86 -10.93 0.58 -20.90
CA SER A 86 -11.24 -0.60 -20.14
C SER A 86 -10.96 -0.40 -18.65
N GLY A 87 -11.66 -1.18 -17.84
CA GLY A 87 -11.45 -1.27 -16.41
C GLY A 87 -11.77 -2.67 -15.91
N GLY A 88 -11.16 -3.04 -14.79
CA GLY A 88 -11.34 -4.35 -14.20
C GLY A 88 -10.18 -4.74 -13.30
N THR A 89 -10.22 -5.99 -12.86
CA THR A 89 -9.22 -6.64 -12.02
C THR A 89 -8.53 -7.77 -12.79
N GLY A 90 -7.52 -8.44 -12.23
CA GLY A 90 -6.80 -9.54 -12.89
C GLY A 90 -7.68 -10.72 -13.31
N ASP A 91 -8.86 -10.88 -12.71
CA ASP A 91 -9.84 -11.95 -12.94
C ASP A 91 -11.00 -11.56 -13.84
N ALA A 92 -11.33 -10.27 -13.96
CA ALA A 92 -12.39 -9.79 -14.86
C ALA A 92 -12.14 -8.37 -15.34
N ALA A 93 -12.38 -8.13 -16.63
CA ALA A 93 -12.29 -6.80 -17.23
C ALA A 93 -13.42 -6.57 -18.22
N VAL A 94 -13.82 -5.32 -18.35
CA VAL A 94 -14.78 -4.85 -19.36
C VAL A 94 -14.20 -3.66 -20.10
N GLY A 95 -14.56 -3.48 -21.36
CA GLY A 95 -14.06 -2.36 -22.14
C GLY A 95 -14.97 -1.99 -23.30
N VAL A 96 -14.80 -0.76 -23.75
CA VAL A 96 -15.47 -0.20 -24.94
C VAL A 96 -14.40 0.33 -25.89
N GLY A 97 -14.54 0.01 -27.15
CA GLY A 97 -13.59 0.42 -28.19
C GLY A 97 -14.31 1.08 -29.37
N TYR A 98 -13.65 2.04 -29.98
CA TYR A 98 -14.06 2.64 -31.25
C TYR A 98 -12.97 2.45 -32.27
N GLN A 99 -13.36 2.04 -33.48
CA GLN A 99 -12.48 1.99 -34.64
C GLN A 99 -13.04 2.83 -35.79
N GLY A 100 -12.24 3.77 -36.23
CA GLY A 100 -12.53 4.63 -37.37
C GLY A 100 -11.61 4.30 -38.55
N PHE A 101 -12.10 4.44 -39.79
CA PHE A 101 -11.35 4.15 -40.99
C PHE A 101 -11.32 5.32 -41.97
N SER A 102 -10.23 5.44 -42.72
CA SER A 102 -10.05 6.44 -43.77
C SER A 102 -9.39 5.84 -45.02
N GLY A 103 -9.49 6.52 -46.17
CA GLY A 103 -9.02 6.02 -47.46
C GLY A 103 -10.08 5.18 -48.18
N ASP A 104 -9.68 4.09 -48.85
CA ASP A 104 -10.59 3.23 -49.64
C ASP A 104 -11.37 2.23 -48.73
N ALA A 105 -11.81 2.67 -47.56
CA ALA A 105 -12.35 1.84 -46.51
C ALA A 105 -13.57 1.02 -46.96
N THR A 106 -14.55 1.68 -47.58
CA THR A 106 -15.80 1.04 -48.04
C THR A 106 -15.54 0.01 -49.14
N ALA A 107 -14.54 0.22 -50.02
CA ALA A 107 -14.17 -0.73 -51.05
C ALA A 107 -13.57 -2.06 -50.47
N LEU A 108 -13.06 -2.00 -49.25
CA LEU A 108 -12.53 -3.15 -48.50
C LEU A 108 -13.48 -3.62 -47.37
N GLY A 109 -14.75 -3.24 -47.40
CA GLY A 109 -15.73 -3.64 -46.38
C GLY A 109 -15.40 -3.12 -44.98
N ARG A 110 -14.63 -2.03 -44.84
CA ARG A 110 -14.23 -1.42 -43.58
C ARG A 110 -15.15 -0.26 -43.22
N TYR A 111 -15.87 -0.41 -42.12
CA TYR A 111 -16.83 0.57 -41.60
C TYR A 111 -16.44 0.96 -40.19
N ASN A 112 -16.75 2.21 -39.80
CA ASN A 112 -16.55 2.62 -38.42
C ASN A 112 -17.36 1.70 -37.50
N ARG A 113 -16.75 1.26 -36.40
CA ARG A 113 -17.39 0.29 -35.52
C ARG A 113 -17.21 0.64 -34.06
N LEU A 114 -18.21 0.29 -33.28
CA LEU A 114 -18.18 0.25 -31.83
C LEU A 114 -18.01 -1.20 -31.38
N THR A 115 -17.12 -1.45 -30.43
CA THR A 115 -16.88 -2.76 -29.84
C THR A 115 -17.09 -2.69 -28.32
N VAL A 116 -17.82 -3.63 -27.76
CA VAL A 116 -17.89 -3.87 -26.32
C VAL A 116 -17.25 -5.21 -26.05
N GLY A 117 -16.34 -5.28 -25.11
CA GLY A 117 -15.63 -6.51 -24.79
C GLY A 117 -15.58 -6.81 -23.30
N THR A 118 -15.47 -8.10 -22.98
CA THR A 118 -15.25 -8.59 -21.63
C THR A 118 -14.21 -9.70 -21.66
N VAL A 119 -13.46 -9.83 -20.57
CA VAL A 119 -12.59 -10.98 -20.27
C VAL A 119 -12.87 -11.39 -18.84
N ALA A 120 -13.08 -12.69 -18.61
CA ALA A 120 -13.23 -13.27 -17.29
C ALA A 120 -12.24 -14.44 -17.10
N ARG A 121 -11.54 -14.45 -15.97
CA ARG A 121 -10.52 -15.45 -15.60
C ARG A 121 -10.86 -16.04 -14.23
N PRO A 122 -11.91 -16.88 -14.14
CA PRO A 122 -12.46 -17.36 -12.85
C PRO A 122 -11.50 -18.28 -12.08
N SER A 123 -10.41 -18.70 -12.71
CA SER A 123 -9.38 -19.52 -12.08
C SER A 123 -8.06 -19.42 -12.86
N PRO A 124 -6.92 -19.89 -12.30
CA PRO A 124 -5.67 -19.98 -13.03
C PRO A 124 -5.72 -20.85 -14.29
N TYR A 125 -6.75 -21.71 -14.37
CA TYR A 125 -6.89 -22.70 -15.45
C TYR A 125 -7.76 -22.24 -16.61
N LEU A 126 -8.60 -21.21 -16.45
CA LEU A 126 -9.62 -20.84 -17.42
C LEU A 126 -9.69 -19.33 -17.66
N SER A 127 -9.68 -18.94 -18.94
CA SER A 127 -9.98 -17.57 -19.39
C SER A 127 -11.05 -17.60 -20.46
N ILE A 128 -12.05 -16.72 -20.38
CA ILE A 128 -13.14 -16.58 -21.31
C ILE A 128 -13.22 -15.12 -21.74
N GLY A 129 -13.30 -14.89 -23.07
CA GLY A 129 -13.52 -13.57 -23.65
C GLY A 129 -14.78 -13.51 -24.50
N LEU A 130 -15.44 -12.36 -24.49
CA LEU A 130 -16.52 -12.03 -25.39
C LEU A 130 -16.29 -10.61 -25.94
N ALA A 131 -16.49 -10.43 -27.24
CA ALA A 131 -16.50 -9.12 -27.88
C ALA A 131 -17.68 -9.00 -28.84
N GLY A 132 -18.44 -7.93 -28.75
CA GLY A 132 -19.53 -7.60 -29.65
C GLY A 132 -19.16 -6.39 -30.52
N ASN A 133 -19.17 -6.54 -31.83
CA ASN A 133 -18.88 -5.52 -32.82
C ASN A 133 -20.17 -5.04 -33.49
N VAL A 134 -20.32 -3.73 -33.66
CA VAL A 134 -21.44 -3.11 -34.39
C VAL A 134 -20.87 -2.09 -35.38
N ALA A 135 -21.12 -2.27 -36.67
CA ALA A 135 -20.78 -1.29 -37.69
C ALA A 135 -21.78 -0.13 -37.64
N LEU A 136 -21.29 1.10 -37.70
CA LEU A 136 -22.12 2.29 -37.52
C LEU A 136 -22.81 2.74 -38.82
N GLU A 137 -22.33 2.29 -39.97
CA GLU A 137 -22.85 2.66 -41.30
C GLU A 137 -23.76 1.59 -41.93
N THR A 138 -23.65 0.32 -41.54
CA THR A 138 -24.33 -0.82 -42.21
C THR A 138 -25.21 -1.65 -41.27
N ASP A 139 -25.22 -1.36 -39.98
CA ASP A 139 -25.93 -2.13 -38.95
C ASP A 139 -25.45 -3.61 -38.83
N ASP A 140 -24.40 -3.99 -39.54
CA ASP A 140 -23.81 -5.34 -39.43
C ASP A 140 -23.28 -5.57 -37.98
N ARG A 141 -23.55 -6.77 -37.46
CA ARG A 141 -23.15 -7.17 -36.11
C ARG A 141 -22.36 -8.47 -36.14
N GLU A 142 -21.40 -8.57 -35.24
CA GLU A 142 -20.58 -9.76 -35.05
C GLU A 142 -20.29 -9.97 -33.56
N VAL A 143 -20.34 -11.22 -33.10
CA VAL A 143 -19.99 -11.60 -31.72
C VAL A 143 -18.79 -12.55 -31.81
N VAL A 144 -17.75 -12.26 -31.05
CA VAL A 144 -16.55 -13.08 -30.93
C VAL A 144 -16.52 -13.71 -29.56
N GLY A 145 -16.44 -15.03 -29.50
CA GLY A 145 -16.20 -15.80 -28.29
C GLY A 145 -14.79 -16.35 -28.26
N GLU A 146 -14.14 -16.25 -27.12
CA GLU A 146 -12.76 -16.68 -26.92
C GLU A 146 -12.66 -17.55 -25.65
N VAL A 147 -11.84 -18.60 -25.71
CA VAL A 147 -11.55 -19.46 -24.55
C VAL A 147 -10.06 -19.79 -24.50
N GLY A 148 -9.50 -19.73 -23.31
CA GLY A 148 -8.15 -20.20 -23.00
C GLY A 148 -8.16 -21.19 -21.85
N VAL A 149 -7.35 -22.22 -21.93
CA VAL A 149 -7.17 -23.23 -20.88
C VAL A 149 -5.69 -23.42 -20.61
N ARG A 150 -5.31 -23.38 -19.34
CA ARG A 150 -3.95 -23.64 -18.83
C ARG A 150 -3.92 -24.93 -18.03
N PRO A 151 -3.55 -26.07 -18.62
CA PRO A 151 -3.58 -27.35 -17.91
C PRO A 151 -2.67 -27.42 -16.68
N LEU A 152 -1.63 -26.58 -16.64
CA LEU A 152 -0.67 -26.50 -15.53
C LEU A 152 -1.02 -25.40 -14.51
N GLY A 153 -2.03 -24.58 -14.80
CA GLY A 153 -2.40 -23.41 -13.97
C GLY A 153 -1.44 -22.22 -14.09
N ASP A 154 -0.50 -22.29 -15.02
CA ASP A 154 0.46 -21.22 -15.29
C ASP A 154 0.63 -20.98 -16.80
N GLY A 155 1.48 -20.01 -17.19
CA GLY A 155 1.69 -19.60 -18.59
C GLY A 155 2.45 -20.61 -19.46
N ARG A 156 3.12 -21.60 -18.89
CA ARG A 156 4.00 -22.52 -19.59
C ARG A 156 3.30 -23.34 -20.69
N TRP A 157 2.02 -23.64 -20.50
CA TRP A 157 1.22 -24.32 -21.52
C TRP A 157 -0.19 -23.75 -21.54
N THR A 158 -0.55 -23.14 -22.69
CA THR A 158 -1.87 -22.55 -22.91
C THR A 158 -2.48 -23.17 -24.17
N LEU A 159 -3.67 -23.73 -24.04
CA LEU A 159 -4.57 -24.11 -25.14
C LEU A 159 -5.58 -22.98 -25.34
N PHE A 160 -5.93 -22.66 -26.58
CA PHE A 160 -6.88 -21.61 -26.86
C PHE A 160 -7.77 -21.92 -28.08
N ALA A 161 -8.96 -21.31 -28.09
CA ALA A 161 -9.83 -21.30 -29.26
C ALA A 161 -10.64 -20.01 -29.31
N ASP A 162 -11.05 -19.61 -30.50
CA ASP A 162 -11.97 -18.51 -30.74
C ASP A 162 -12.94 -18.83 -31.89
N ALA A 163 -14.08 -18.13 -31.89
CA ALA A 163 -15.06 -18.21 -32.98
C ALA A 163 -15.72 -16.82 -33.14
N ALA A 164 -16.00 -16.43 -34.38
CA ALA A 164 -16.62 -15.17 -34.70
C ALA A 164 -17.93 -15.41 -35.50
N TRP A 165 -19.06 -14.99 -34.93
CA TRP A 165 -20.37 -15.21 -35.50
C TRP A 165 -20.99 -13.88 -35.98
N GLY A 166 -21.18 -13.76 -37.31
CA GLY A 166 -21.85 -12.64 -37.96
C GLY A 166 -23.37 -12.76 -37.98
N GLU A 167 -24.07 -11.62 -38.05
CA GLU A 167 -25.51 -11.59 -38.16
C GLU A 167 -26.02 -12.33 -39.38
N GLY A 168 -26.92 -13.29 -39.22
CA GLY A 168 -27.50 -14.12 -40.30
C GLY A 168 -26.69 -15.35 -40.69
N GLU A 169 -25.55 -15.60 -40.09
CA GLU A 169 -24.75 -16.81 -40.32
C GLU A 169 -25.36 -18.04 -39.62
N ALA A 170 -25.35 -19.17 -40.30
CA ALA A 170 -25.75 -20.42 -39.69
C ALA A 170 -24.65 -20.93 -38.75
N LEU A 171 -25.01 -21.55 -37.64
CA LEU A 171 -24.05 -22.11 -36.67
C LEU A 171 -23.02 -23.09 -37.26
N THR A 172 -23.35 -23.72 -38.38
CA THR A 172 -22.47 -24.69 -39.10
C THR A 172 -21.41 -24.01 -39.97
N GLY A 173 -21.49 -22.70 -40.16
CA GLY A 173 -20.53 -21.91 -40.98
C GLY A 173 -19.76 -20.88 -40.21
N VAL A 174 -19.78 -20.95 -38.88
CA VAL A 174 -19.08 -19.99 -38.02
C VAL A 174 -17.57 -20.13 -38.16
N PRO A 175 -16.82 -19.13 -38.60
CA PRO A 175 -15.35 -19.16 -38.61
C PRO A 175 -14.79 -19.40 -37.22
N TRP A 176 -13.79 -20.26 -37.11
CA TRP A 176 -13.14 -20.57 -35.84
C TRP A 176 -11.64 -20.77 -35.99
N SER A 177 -10.93 -20.65 -34.87
CA SER A 177 -9.56 -21.14 -34.79
C SER A 177 -9.29 -21.78 -33.42
N ALA A 178 -8.27 -22.62 -33.37
CA ALA A 178 -7.77 -23.24 -32.15
C ALA A 178 -6.25 -23.41 -32.21
N GLY A 179 -5.62 -23.43 -31.05
CA GLY A 179 -4.17 -23.52 -31.02
C GLY A 179 -3.59 -23.77 -29.62
N THR A 180 -2.27 -23.73 -29.56
CA THR A 180 -1.50 -23.90 -28.34
C THR A 180 -0.29 -22.99 -28.32
N SER A 181 0.10 -22.56 -27.13
CA SER A 181 1.38 -21.89 -26.85
C SER A 181 2.09 -22.68 -25.76
N VAL A 182 3.37 -22.95 -25.96
CA VAL A 182 4.23 -23.68 -25.02
C VAL A 182 5.49 -22.85 -24.80
N GLU A 183 5.74 -22.46 -23.54
CA GLU A 183 7.01 -21.88 -23.13
C GLU A 183 8.05 -23.00 -23.02
N VAL A 184 9.08 -22.93 -23.84
CA VAL A 184 10.12 -23.98 -23.95
C VAL A 184 11.24 -23.73 -22.95
N VAL A 185 11.60 -22.47 -22.78
CA VAL A 185 12.49 -21.93 -21.77
C VAL A 185 11.96 -20.52 -21.43
N ASP A 186 12.38 -19.99 -20.30
CA ASP A 186 11.94 -18.65 -19.88
C ASP A 186 12.11 -17.63 -21.02
N GLY A 187 11.01 -16.97 -21.36
CA GLY A 187 10.97 -15.96 -22.43
C GLY A 187 11.02 -16.51 -23.86
N VAL A 188 10.84 -17.81 -24.09
CA VAL A 188 10.72 -18.38 -25.44
C VAL A 188 9.47 -19.23 -25.56
N ASP A 189 8.48 -18.75 -26.31
CA ASP A 189 7.24 -19.45 -26.61
C ASP A 189 7.23 -19.99 -28.02
N LEU A 190 6.79 -21.22 -28.16
CA LEU A 190 6.37 -21.79 -29.45
C LEU A 190 4.84 -21.80 -29.51
N ARG A 191 4.28 -21.27 -30.60
CA ARG A 191 2.86 -21.12 -30.79
C ARG A 191 2.40 -21.73 -32.09
N THR A 192 1.30 -22.48 -32.06
CA THR A 192 0.63 -23.00 -33.27
C THR A 192 -0.85 -22.65 -33.21
N ARG A 193 -1.46 -22.36 -34.38
CA ARG A 193 -2.86 -22.05 -34.56
C ARG A 193 -3.39 -22.63 -35.85
N VAL A 194 -4.52 -23.30 -35.83
CA VAL A 194 -5.23 -23.87 -36.97
C VAL A 194 -6.53 -23.10 -37.13
N PHE A 195 -6.92 -22.83 -38.36
CA PHE A 195 -8.15 -22.11 -38.71
C PHE A 195 -9.16 -23.06 -39.39
N ASP A 196 -10.42 -22.70 -39.37
CA ASP A 196 -11.51 -23.40 -40.06
C ASP A 196 -11.26 -23.58 -41.56
N SER A 197 -10.49 -22.68 -42.17
CA SER A 197 -10.00 -22.75 -43.58
C SER A 197 -8.91 -23.80 -43.81
N GLU A 198 -8.56 -24.60 -42.80
CA GLU A 198 -7.42 -25.54 -42.83
C GLU A 198 -6.04 -24.86 -42.91
N ALA A 199 -5.97 -23.55 -42.88
CA ALA A 199 -4.71 -22.80 -42.78
C ALA A 199 -4.07 -23.04 -41.40
N VAL A 200 -2.73 -23.03 -41.35
CA VAL A 200 -1.96 -23.23 -40.12
C VAL A 200 -1.01 -22.05 -39.92
N SER A 201 -0.92 -21.57 -38.67
CA SER A 201 0.10 -20.58 -38.28
C SER A 201 1.04 -21.22 -37.26
N ILE A 202 2.36 -21.03 -37.48
CA ILE A 202 3.42 -21.48 -36.56
C ILE A 202 4.31 -20.29 -36.25
N GLY A 203 4.54 -20.02 -34.98
CA GLY A 203 5.28 -18.86 -34.52
C GLY A 203 6.23 -19.16 -33.37
N ILE A 204 7.18 -18.27 -33.23
CA ILE A 204 8.10 -18.18 -32.11
C ILE A 204 8.06 -16.77 -31.54
N ARG A 205 7.98 -16.68 -30.22
CA ARG A 205 8.11 -15.45 -29.46
C ARG A 205 9.36 -15.53 -28.60
N VAL A 206 10.14 -14.46 -28.56
CA VAL A 206 11.34 -14.34 -27.75
C VAL A 206 11.30 -13.01 -26.98
N GLU A 207 11.37 -13.10 -25.68
CA GLU A 207 11.35 -11.95 -24.77
C GLU A 207 12.73 -11.65 -24.20
N PHE A 208 13.04 -10.37 -24.10
CA PHE A 208 14.30 -9.81 -23.61
C PHE A 208 14.07 -8.87 -22.39
N GLY A 209 13.07 -9.18 -21.58
CA GLY A 209 12.65 -8.31 -20.48
C GLY A 209 11.67 -7.23 -20.94
N ARG A 210 12.11 -5.98 -21.06
CA ARG A 210 11.24 -4.87 -21.50
C ARG A 210 11.00 -4.82 -23.01
N ALA A 211 11.60 -5.70 -23.79
CA ALA A 211 11.42 -5.81 -25.24
C ALA A 211 11.20 -7.26 -25.65
N GLY A 212 10.43 -7.49 -26.71
CA GLY A 212 10.20 -8.82 -27.25
C GLY A 212 9.98 -8.80 -28.75
N ILE A 213 10.19 -9.94 -29.37
CA ILE A 213 9.96 -10.20 -30.79
C ILE A 213 9.07 -11.43 -30.92
N ASP A 214 8.04 -11.33 -31.76
CA ASP A 214 7.17 -12.45 -32.12
C ASP A 214 7.11 -12.55 -33.64
N SER A 215 7.28 -13.72 -34.16
CA SER A 215 7.25 -13.98 -35.61
C SER A 215 6.43 -15.23 -35.91
N GLN A 216 5.43 -15.09 -36.78
CA GLN A 216 4.49 -16.17 -37.11
C GLN A 216 4.41 -16.36 -38.62
N SER A 217 4.72 -17.57 -39.10
CA SER A 217 4.55 -18.00 -40.50
C SER A 217 3.17 -18.62 -40.68
N ARG A 218 2.49 -18.24 -41.76
CA ARG A 218 1.21 -18.85 -42.18
C ARG A 218 1.46 -19.81 -43.34
N LEU A 219 0.84 -20.95 -43.25
CA LEU A 219 0.71 -21.95 -44.30
C LEU A 219 -0.74 -21.99 -44.78
N ASP A 220 -0.94 -22.07 -46.07
CA ASP A 220 -2.25 -22.26 -46.66
C ASP A 220 -2.76 -23.71 -46.48
N PRO A 221 -3.99 -24.06 -46.90
CA PRO A 221 -4.52 -25.44 -46.79
C PRO A 221 -3.73 -26.50 -47.56
N THR A 222 -2.93 -26.09 -48.53
CA THR A 222 -2.06 -27.02 -49.29
C THR A 222 -0.69 -27.23 -48.65
N GLY A 223 -0.40 -26.47 -47.58
CA GLY A 223 0.87 -26.48 -46.86
C GLY A 223 1.92 -25.55 -47.43
N ASP A 224 1.56 -24.73 -48.46
CA ASP A 224 2.43 -23.75 -49.02
C ASP A 224 2.52 -22.49 -48.15
N TYR A 225 3.68 -21.86 -48.16
CA TYR A 225 3.91 -20.64 -47.39
C TYR A 225 3.06 -19.46 -47.94
N ALA A 226 2.17 -18.94 -47.10
CA ALA A 226 1.22 -17.87 -47.47
C ALA A 226 1.65 -16.47 -47.00
N GLY A 227 2.53 -16.36 -46.00
CA GLY A 227 3.00 -15.06 -45.48
C GLY A 227 3.51 -15.16 -44.05
N GLN A 228 3.94 -14.02 -43.52
CA GLN A 228 4.50 -13.90 -42.18
C GLN A 228 3.98 -12.66 -41.50
N VAL A 229 3.73 -12.75 -40.22
CA VAL A 229 3.42 -11.64 -39.33
C VAL A 229 4.54 -11.51 -38.30
N ASN A 230 5.06 -10.31 -38.15
CA ASN A 230 6.10 -10.01 -37.18
C ASN A 230 5.60 -8.94 -36.24
N ARG A 231 6.00 -9.02 -34.98
CA ARG A 231 5.71 -8.04 -33.95
C ARG A 231 6.95 -7.75 -33.13
N VAL A 232 7.07 -6.49 -32.69
CA VAL A 232 8.09 -6.05 -31.73
C VAL A 232 7.34 -5.36 -30.60
N ARG A 233 7.63 -5.77 -29.40
CA ARG A 233 7.06 -5.24 -28.16
C ARG A 233 8.10 -4.43 -27.39
N ALA A 234 7.69 -3.34 -26.77
CA ALA A 234 8.42 -2.64 -25.72
C ALA A 234 7.43 -2.26 -24.62
N GLY A 235 7.81 -2.40 -23.35
CA GLY A 235 6.90 -2.09 -22.24
C GLY A 235 7.28 -2.75 -20.92
N ASP A 236 6.29 -3.17 -20.16
CA ASP A 236 6.49 -3.82 -18.89
C ASP A 236 7.36 -5.08 -19.00
N TYR A 237 7.97 -5.46 -17.90
CA TYR A 237 8.92 -6.56 -17.89
C TYR A 237 8.22 -7.91 -18.11
N GLU A 238 8.79 -8.72 -19.01
CA GLU A 238 8.42 -10.14 -19.22
C GLU A 238 9.67 -11.00 -18.96
N PRO A 239 9.52 -12.31 -18.63
CA PRO A 239 10.67 -13.20 -18.50
C PRO A 239 11.60 -13.12 -19.69
N SER A 240 12.91 -13.11 -19.47
CA SER A 240 13.91 -12.83 -20.52
C SER A 240 14.77 -14.06 -20.78
N VAL A 241 14.83 -14.48 -22.02
CA VAL A 241 15.75 -15.56 -22.47
C VAL A 241 17.22 -15.23 -22.18
N LEU A 242 17.58 -13.95 -22.07
CA LEU A 242 18.94 -13.53 -21.75
C LEU A 242 19.26 -13.61 -20.25
N ALA A 243 18.24 -13.66 -19.39
CA ALA A 243 18.44 -13.69 -17.96
C ALA A 243 19.21 -14.93 -17.50
N GLU A 244 18.93 -16.09 -18.10
CA GLU A 244 19.64 -17.33 -17.77
C GLU A 244 20.95 -17.55 -18.54
N THR A 245 21.05 -17.02 -19.78
CA THR A 245 22.16 -17.38 -20.68
C THR A 245 23.29 -16.36 -20.73
N VAL A 246 23.02 -15.08 -20.42
CA VAL A 246 23.98 -13.98 -20.58
C VAL A 246 24.42 -13.37 -19.25
N ARG A 247 23.59 -13.51 -18.22
CA ARG A 247 23.91 -13.08 -16.86
C ARG A 247 23.82 -14.29 -15.95
N GLU A 248 24.97 -14.81 -15.51
CA GLU A 248 25.00 -15.65 -14.32
C GLU A 248 24.53 -14.81 -13.12
N GLY A 249 23.24 -14.55 -13.10
CA GLY A 249 22.37 -14.28 -11.98
C GLY A 249 22.76 -13.26 -10.94
N LYS A 250 23.51 -12.20 -11.24
CA LYS A 250 23.83 -11.20 -10.23
C LYS A 250 23.22 -9.85 -10.54
N GLU A 251 22.04 -9.63 -9.97
CA GLU A 251 21.37 -8.34 -10.02
C GLU A 251 21.29 -7.74 -8.62
N HIS A 252 21.21 -6.42 -8.56
CA HIS A 252 20.94 -5.71 -7.31
C HIS A 252 19.68 -4.85 -7.45
N VAL A 253 19.14 -4.44 -6.30
CA VAL A 253 18.02 -3.50 -6.23
C VAL A 253 18.44 -2.29 -5.44
N GLU A 254 18.09 -1.10 -5.92
CA GLU A 254 18.32 0.15 -5.23
C GLU A 254 17.03 0.62 -4.53
N LEU A 255 17.16 0.94 -3.23
CA LEU A 255 16.08 1.52 -2.43
C LEU A 255 16.49 2.89 -1.92
N SER A 256 15.73 3.91 -2.31
CA SER A 256 15.88 5.24 -1.73
C SER A 256 14.84 5.45 -0.63
N LEU A 257 15.31 5.57 0.62
CA LEU A 257 14.48 5.82 1.79
C LEU A 257 14.65 7.27 2.28
N ARG A 258 14.76 8.21 1.35
CA ARG A 258 14.89 9.64 1.67
C ARG A 258 13.53 10.23 2.07
N GLY A 259 13.54 11.02 3.15
CA GLY A 259 12.34 11.71 3.64
C GLY A 259 11.37 10.81 4.40
N PRO A 260 10.08 11.21 4.46
CA PRO A 260 9.08 10.49 5.23
C PRO A 260 8.68 9.17 4.59
N VAL A 261 8.43 8.16 5.44
CA VAL A 261 7.90 6.86 5.02
C VAL A 261 6.44 6.74 5.45
N PRO A 262 5.48 7.08 4.56
CA PRO A 262 4.05 7.07 4.88
C PRO A 262 3.47 5.65 4.81
N TYR A 263 2.37 5.43 5.53
CA TYR A 263 1.54 4.22 5.35
C TYR A 263 0.65 4.27 4.10
N ARG A 264 0.26 5.46 3.66
CA ARG A 264 -0.67 5.70 2.54
C ARG A 264 -0.14 6.81 1.64
N ASP A 265 -0.59 6.80 0.39
CA ASP A 265 -0.28 7.86 -0.56
C ASP A 265 -0.73 9.23 -0.03
N THR A 266 0.09 10.23 -0.22
CA THR A 266 -0.26 11.61 0.04
C THR A 266 -0.90 12.18 -1.22
N ARG A 267 -2.19 12.53 -1.17
CA ARG A 267 -3.07 12.92 -2.30
C ARG A 267 -2.53 13.98 -3.28
N PHE A 268 -1.38 14.58 -3.04
CA PHE A 268 -0.79 15.62 -3.90
C PHE A 268 0.62 15.27 -4.42
N GLY A 269 1.25 14.21 -3.93
CA GLY A 269 2.60 13.80 -4.36
C GLY A 269 2.61 13.25 -5.79
N ASP A 270 1.58 12.47 -6.14
CA ASP A 270 1.51 11.73 -7.41
C ASP A 270 1.33 12.60 -8.66
N LEU A 271 0.88 13.85 -8.50
CA LEU A 271 0.59 14.77 -9.61
C LEU A 271 1.80 15.60 -10.07
N PHE A 272 2.84 15.76 -9.24
CA PHE A 272 3.92 16.72 -9.49
C PHE A 272 5.34 16.22 -9.18
N GLY A 273 5.54 14.95 -8.86
CA GLY A 273 6.85 14.40 -8.57
C GLY A 273 6.80 12.94 -8.14
N ASP A 274 7.96 12.35 -7.90
CA ASP A 274 8.08 11.01 -7.38
C ASP A 274 7.53 10.98 -5.93
N ALA A 275 6.41 10.30 -5.71
CA ALA A 275 5.87 10.09 -4.38
C ALA A 275 6.85 9.24 -3.55
N PRO A 276 7.02 9.51 -2.25
CA PRO A 276 7.85 8.66 -1.41
C PRO A 276 7.24 7.25 -1.34
N PRO A 277 8.07 6.19 -1.35
CA PRO A 277 7.59 4.83 -1.30
C PRO A 277 6.83 4.58 0.01
N ARG A 278 5.71 3.86 -0.08
CA ARG A 278 4.90 3.50 1.10
C ARG A 278 5.59 2.42 1.93
N PHE A 279 5.32 2.44 3.22
CA PHE A 279 5.94 1.51 4.17
C PHE A 279 5.76 0.03 3.77
N TYR A 280 4.56 -0.37 3.37
CA TYR A 280 4.32 -1.74 2.92
C TYR A 280 5.04 -2.08 1.62
N GLU A 281 5.14 -1.15 0.69
CA GLU A 281 5.91 -1.34 -0.57
C GLU A 281 7.37 -1.60 -0.29
N LEU A 282 7.99 -0.84 0.63
CA LEU A 282 9.37 -1.07 1.04
C LEU A 282 9.58 -2.46 1.63
N LEU A 283 8.70 -2.86 2.55
CA LEU A 283 8.74 -4.20 3.15
C LEU A 283 8.57 -5.29 2.10
N ARG A 284 7.66 -5.07 1.12
CA ARG A 284 7.41 -5.98 0.01
C ARG A 284 8.63 -6.10 -0.89
N THR A 285 9.24 -4.98 -1.28
CA THR A 285 10.43 -4.94 -2.14
C THR A 285 11.61 -5.66 -1.49
N VAL A 286 11.90 -5.39 -0.21
CA VAL A 286 12.97 -6.08 0.52
C VAL A 286 12.69 -7.60 0.61
N ARG A 287 11.44 -7.99 0.84
CA ARG A 287 11.06 -9.41 0.85
C ARG A 287 11.23 -10.06 -0.52
N GLN A 288 10.75 -9.42 -1.58
CA GLN A 288 10.86 -9.92 -2.95
C GLN A 288 12.32 -10.03 -3.39
N ALA A 289 13.17 -9.06 -3.03
CA ALA A 289 14.62 -9.13 -3.24
C ALA A 289 15.22 -10.37 -2.56
N GLY A 290 14.83 -10.66 -1.32
CA GLY A 290 15.27 -11.86 -0.62
C GLY A 290 14.67 -13.18 -1.14
N GLU A 291 13.56 -13.15 -1.84
CA GLU A 291 12.88 -14.33 -2.43
C GLU A 291 13.31 -14.61 -3.87
N SER A 292 13.95 -13.65 -4.53
CA SER A 292 14.38 -13.76 -5.92
C SER A 292 15.77 -14.41 -6.04
N ASP A 293 15.88 -15.46 -6.81
CA ASP A 293 17.18 -16.10 -7.14
C ASP A 293 18.11 -15.20 -7.99
N ARG A 294 17.56 -14.11 -8.55
CA ARG A 294 18.29 -13.15 -9.39
C ARG A 294 18.98 -12.07 -8.56
N VAL A 295 18.38 -11.66 -7.43
CA VAL A 295 18.88 -10.55 -6.60
C VAL A 295 19.90 -11.07 -5.60
N THR A 296 21.14 -10.62 -5.75
CA THR A 296 22.25 -10.98 -4.85
C THR A 296 22.67 -9.84 -3.95
N ALA A 297 22.24 -8.61 -4.25
CA ALA A 297 22.59 -7.45 -3.45
C ALA A 297 21.46 -6.39 -3.39
N LEU A 298 21.48 -5.59 -2.34
CA LEU A 298 20.56 -4.51 -2.06
C LEU A 298 21.35 -3.26 -1.68
N ALA A 299 21.18 -2.15 -2.40
CA ALA A 299 21.71 -0.85 -2.02
C ALA A 299 20.60 -0.02 -1.38
N VAL A 300 20.81 0.48 -0.16
CA VAL A 300 19.83 1.24 0.59
C VAL A 300 20.36 2.63 0.92
N ASP A 301 19.76 3.67 0.35
CA ASP A 301 20.06 5.06 0.69
C ASP A 301 19.15 5.53 1.84
N LEU A 302 19.75 5.75 3.00
CA LEU A 302 19.10 6.17 4.23
C LEU A 302 19.32 7.66 4.54
N SER A 303 19.81 8.41 3.56
CA SER A 303 20.08 9.84 3.73
C SER A 303 18.77 10.59 3.96
N ASP A 304 18.74 11.47 4.98
CA ASP A 304 17.55 12.24 5.37
C ASP A 304 16.30 11.38 5.69
N LEU A 305 16.50 10.14 6.14
CA LEU A 305 15.41 9.23 6.51
C LEU A 305 14.57 9.80 7.67
N GLU A 306 13.30 10.00 7.42
CA GLU A 306 12.30 10.39 8.41
C GLU A 306 11.35 9.22 8.72
N VAL A 307 11.73 8.37 9.63
CA VAL A 307 10.93 7.20 10.03
C VAL A 307 10.86 7.07 11.55
N ARG A 308 9.75 6.55 12.04
CA ARG A 308 9.59 6.27 13.47
C ARG A 308 10.42 5.04 13.88
N PRO A 309 10.95 4.98 15.11
CA PRO A 309 11.83 3.89 15.54
C PRO A 309 11.27 2.50 15.32
N GLU A 310 9.97 2.29 15.54
CA GLU A 310 9.34 0.99 15.35
C GLU A 310 9.31 0.55 13.88
N LEU A 311 9.01 1.48 12.97
CA LEU A 311 9.00 1.19 11.54
C LEU A 311 10.43 0.93 11.03
N ALA A 312 11.42 1.63 11.57
CA ALA A 312 12.83 1.36 11.27
C ALA A 312 13.24 -0.05 11.73
N TRP A 313 12.76 -0.49 12.90
CA TRP A 313 12.98 -1.85 13.40
C TRP A 313 12.33 -2.91 12.48
N GLU A 314 11.12 -2.67 11.99
CA GLU A 314 10.46 -3.57 11.04
C GLU A 314 11.23 -3.68 9.72
N LEU A 315 11.71 -2.56 9.18
CA LEU A 315 12.57 -2.54 7.99
C LEU A 315 13.90 -3.26 8.24
N ARG A 316 14.55 -3.00 9.38
CA ARG A 316 15.76 -3.71 9.80
C ARG A 316 15.54 -5.23 9.82
N THR A 317 14.43 -5.67 10.41
CA THR A 317 14.06 -7.09 10.47
C THR A 317 13.82 -7.68 9.08
N ALA A 318 13.24 -6.91 8.16
CA ALA A 318 13.06 -7.34 6.77
C ALA A 318 14.42 -7.50 6.06
N VAL A 319 15.33 -6.55 6.24
CA VAL A 319 16.71 -6.60 5.72
C VAL A 319 17.44 -7.84 6.26
N GLN A 320 17.40 -8.12 7.56
CA GLN A 320 17.98 -9.32 8.16
C GLN A 320 17.47 -10.62 7.53
N ARG A 321 16.18 -10.68 7.20
CA ARG A 321 15.60 -11.85 6.52
C ARG A 321 16.08 -12.00 5.08
N ALA A 322 16.31 -10.90 4.36
CA ALA A 322 16.91 -10.94 3.03
C ALA A 322 18.37 -11.40 3.09
N GLN A 323 19.16 -10.89 4.06
CA GLN A 323 20.53 -11.34 4.30
C GLN A 323 20.60 -12.84 4.66
N ALA A 324 19.68 -13.34 5.47
CA ALA A 324 19.60 -14.76 5.82
C ALA A 324 19.34 -15.67 4.60
N ARG A 325 18.89 -15.10 3.48
CA ARG A 325 18.69 -15.76 2.18
C ARG A 325 19.84 -15.53 1.19
N GLY A 326 20.90 -14.85 1.62
CA GLY A 326 22.11 -14.63 0.83
C GLY A 326 22.19 -13.30 0.11
N VAL A 327 21.28 -12.36 0.36
CA VAL A 327 21.35 -11.01 -0.21
C VAL A 327 22.36 -10.17 0.57
N THR A 328 23.36 -9.64 -0.12
CA THR A 328 24.34 -8.70 0.46
C THR A 328 23.75 -7.30 0.50
N VAL A 329 23.83 -6.62 1.64
CA VAL A 329 23.24 -5.30 1.84
C VAL A 329 24.29 -4.22 2.06
N VAL A 330 24.22 -3.16 1.25
CA VAL A 330 25.03 -1.95 1.38
C VAL A 330 24.11 -0.80 1.79
N ALA A 331 24.33 -0.23 2.96
CA ALA A 331 23.61 0.96 3.43
C ALA A 331 24.49 2.20 3.28
N HIS A 332 23.89 3.29 2.80
CA HIS A 332 24.53 4.58 2.65
C HIS A 332 23.81 5.65 3.49
N LEU A 333 24.59 6.53 4.11
CA LEU A 333 24.15 7.67 4.89
C LEU A 333 24.93 8.93 4.46
N GLU A 334 24.26 10.05 4.23
CA GLU A 334 24.90 11.38 4.22
C GLU A 334 25.07 11.88 5.66
N ASN A 335 24.01 11.79 6.46
CA ASN A 335 24.02 12.02 7.90
C ASN A 335 23.10 10.99 8.57
N GLY A 336 23.32 10.68 9.83
CA GLY A 336 22.48 9.72 10.54
C GLY A 336 22.27 10.07 12.00
N GLY A 337 21.01 9.95 12.47
CA GLY A 337 20.64 9.91 13.89
C GLY A 337 20.51 8.49 14.39
N MET A 338 20.09 8.32 15.66
CA MET A 338 19.91 6.99 16.29
C MET A 338 19.08 6.03 15.44
N THR A 339 17.92 6.47 14.94
CA THR A 339 16.99 5.60 14.18
C THR A 339 17.55 5.20 12.82
N ALA A 340 18.10 6.14 12.06
CA ALA A 340 18.70 5.86 10.76
C ALA A 340 19.94 4.95 10.90
N TYR A 341 20.78 5.20 11.91
CA TYR A 341 21.95 4.37 12.18
C TYR A 341 21.55 2.98 12.70
N HIS A 342 20.52 2.86 13.53
CA HIS A 342 19.98 1.57 13.95
C HIS A 342 19.60 0.70 12.73
N LEU A 343 18.89 1.29 11.76
CA LEU A 343 18.58 0.57 10.52
C LEU A 343 19.84 0.29 9.68
N ALA A 344 20.74 1.27 9.51
CA ALA A 344 21.96 1.09 8.72
C ALA A 344 22.89 0.01 9.30
N SER A 345 22.97 -0.07 10.63
CA SER A 345 23.93 -0.94 11.32
C SER A 345 23.80 -2.43 11.00
N VAL A 346 22.65 -2.88 10.48
CA VAL A 346 22.44 -4.28 10.09
C VAL A 346 23.09 -4.65 8.77
N ALA A 347 23.38 -3.67 7.91
CA ALA A 347 23.95 -3.90 6.59
C ALA A 347 25.35 -4.53 6.66
N ASP A 348 25.70 -5.34 5.65
CA ASP A 348 27.02 -5.95 5.50
C ASP A 348 28.11 -4.89 5.32
N VAL A 349 27.76 -3.79 4.62
CA VAL A 349 28.60 -2.61 4.46
C VAL A 349 27.81 -1.36 4.78
N VAL A 350 28.29 -0.59 5.75
CA VAL A 350 27.76 0.75 6.07
C VAL A 350 28.73 1.78 5.52
N ALA A 351 28.27 2.59 4.56
CA ALA A 351 29.00 3.71 3.97
C ALA A 351 28.45 5.04 4.50
N LEU A 352 29.35 5.95 4.86
CA LEU A 352 29.01 7.32 5.25
C LEU A 352 29.66 8.30 4.28
N ASP A 353 28.91 9.35 3.87
CA ASP A 353 29.51 10.41 3.04
C ASP A 353 30.77 10.99 3.71
N PRO A 354 31.86 11.24 2.97
CA PRO A 354 33.12 11.79 3.55
C PRO A 354 32.95 13.13 4.27
N GLN A 355 31.89 13.90 3.96
CA GLN A 355 31.54 15.15 4.65
C GLN A 355 30.38 14.97 5.65
N GLY A 356 29.87 13.75 5.76
CA GLY A 356 28.75 13.40 6.62
C GLY A 356 29.10 13.31 8.11
N SER A 357 28.07 13.06 8.90
CA SER A 357 28.18 12.93 10.35
C SER A 357 27.18 11.94 10.92
N LEU A 358 27.51 11.35 12.07
CA LEU A 358 26.58 10.58 12.89
C LEU A 358 26.30 11.33 14.20
N THR A 359 25.02 11.48 14.53
CA THR A 359 24.56 12.10 15.78
C THR A 359 23.84 11.03 16.61
N LEU A 360 24.48 10.55 17.66
CA LEU A 360 24.02 9.45 18.50
C LEU A 360 23.75 9.93 19.96
N PRO A 361 22.66 10.68 20.23
CA PRO A 361 22.40 11.28 21.54
C PRO A 361 21.71 10.35 22.54
N GLY A 362 21.43 9.11 22.14
CA GLY A 362 20.53 8.24 22.91
C GLY A 362 19.06 8.64 22.80
N TYR A 363 18.25 8.29 23.79
CA TYR A 363 16.81 8.54 23.79
C TYR A 363 16.37 9.36 24.99
N ALA A 364 15.36 10.21 24.79
CA ALA A 364 14.76 11.00 25.85
C ALA A 364 13.25 11.16 25.64
N ALA A 365 12.48 11.08 26.70
CA ALA A 365 11.06 11.40 26.70
C ALA A 365 10.84 12.78 27.28
N SER A 366 10.29 13.71 26.52
CA SER A 366 9.97 15.07 26.98
C SER A 366 8.49 15.39 26.83
N ARG A 367 8.00 16.31 27.66
CA ARG A 367 6.63 16.83 27.59
C ARG A 367 6.60 18.30 28.00
N THR A 368 5.97 19.12 27.18
CA THR A 368 5.68 20.49 27.56
C THR A 368 4.46 20.58 28.47
N PHE A 369 4.62 21.18 29.64
CA PHE A 369 3.55 21.46 30.59
C PHE A 369 3.09 22.91 30.42
N VAL A 370 1.78 23.11 30.27
CA VAL A 370 1.20 24.42 29.97
C VAL A 370 0.40 25.01 31.15
N LYS A 371 0.39 24.32 32.30
CA LYS A 371 -0.33 24.81 33.47
C LYS A 371 0.05 26.25 33.85
N GLY A 372 1.35 26.55 33.91
CA GLY A 372 1.80 27.91 34.22
C GLY A 372 1.36 28.97 33.19
N THR A 373 1.19 28.60 31.95
CA THR A 373 0.61 29.47 30.92
C THR A 373 -0.88 29.67 31.14
N LEU A 374 -1.62 28.59 31.44
CA LEU A 374 -3.05 28.66 31.72
C LEU A 374 -3.33 29.53 32.96
N ASP A 375 -2.55 29.37 34.04
CA ASP A 375 -2.64 30.20 35.23
C ASP A 375 -2.39 31.71 34.93
N LYS A 376 -1.35 31.98 34.13
CA LYS A 376 -1.06 33.38 33.70
C LYS A 376 -2.19 33.98 32.88
N LEU A 377 -2.81 33.15 32.04
CA LEU A 377 -3.96 33.58 31.23
C LEU A 377 -5.24 33.70 32.06
N GLY A 378 -5.30 33.14 33.25
CA GLY A 378 -6.54 33.08 34.08
C GLY A 378 -7.48 31.96 33.61
N LEU A 379 -6.93 30.85 33.17
CA LEU A 379 -7.67 29.65 32.82
C LEU A 379 -7.50 28.59 33.91
N GLY A 380 -8.57 28.22 34.52
CA GLY A 380 -8.61 27.15 35.51
C GLY A 380 -8.72 25.77 34.87
N VAL A 381 -8.23 24.74 35.54
CA VAL A 381 -8.26 23.36 35.08
C VAL A 381 -8.80 22.43 36.15
N GLN A 382 -9.87 21.70 35.85
CA GLN A 382 -10.31 20.53 36.61
C GLN A 382 -9.95 19.28 35.81
N ALA A 383 -9.11 18.41 36.36
CA ALA A 383 -8.70 17.16 35.77
C ALA A 383 -9.26 15.97 36.56
N TRP A 384 -9.87 15.01 35.87
CA TRP A 384 -10.38 13.78 36.48
C TRP A 384 -9.51 12.62 36.07
N ARG A 385 -8.82 12.10 37.04
CA ARG A 385 -7.87 11.00 36.85
C ARG A 385 -8.06 10.02 37.99
N PHE A 386 -8.67 8.87 37.70
CA PHE A 386 -8.87 7.83 38.67
C PHE A 386 -7.72 6.82 38.70
N PHE A 387 -6.85 6.89 37.70
CA PHE A 387 -5.80 5.88 37.46
C PHE A 387 -4.43 6.52 37.52
N GLU A 388 -3.54 5.93 38.33
CA GLU A 388 -2.24 6.52 38.66
C GLU A 388 -1.38 6.80 37.42
N TYR A 389 -1.41 5.91 36.43
CA TYR A 389 -0.59 6.00 35.21
C TYR A 389 -1.26 6.76 34.06
N LYS A 390 -2.57 7.05 34.11
CA LYS A 390 -3.25 7.78 33.02
C LYS A 390 -2.92 9.27 33.07
N SER A 391 -1.75 9.63 32.62
CA SER A 391 -1.13 10.95 32.78
C SER A 391 -1.38 11.95 31.66
N ALA A 392 -2.18 11.60 30.63
CA ALA A 392 -2.34 12.43 29.43
C ALA A 392 -2.77 13.88 29.70
N PHE A 393 -3.61 14.10 30.73
CA PHE A 393 -4.09 15.44 31.08
C PHE A 393 -3.15 16.23 32.04
N GLU A 394 -2.11 15.61 32.57
CA GLU A 394 -1.14 16.23 33.47
C GLU A 394 -0.46 17.45 32.87
N ARG A 395 -0.27 17.47 31.53
CA ARG A 395 0.30 18.63 30.84
C ARG A 395 -0.45 19.96 31.08
N PHE A 396 -1.76 19.87 31.40
CA PHE A 396 -2.62 21.03 31.70
C PHE A 396 -2.76 21.34 33.19
N SER A 397 -2.53 20.33 34.04
CA SER A 397 -2.79 20.41 35.49
C SER A 397 -1.54 20.39 36.35
N ARG A 398 -0.36 20.12 35.77
CA ARG A 398 0.93 20.06 36.48
C ARG A 398 2.00 20.86 35.73
N THR A 399 3.11 21.07 36.40
CA THR A 399 4.32 21.75 35.84
C THR A 399 5.47 20.78 35.59
N ASP A 400 5.32 19.52 35.99
CA ASP A 400 6.31 18.43 35.93
C ASP A 400 5.62 17.06 35.81
N TYR A 401 6.38 16.03 35.55
CA TYR A 401 5.88 14.66 35.57
C TYR A 401 5.46 14.23 36.98
N SER A 402 4.35 13.50 37.09
CA SER A 402 4.08 12.72 38.29
C SER A 402 5.08 11.57 38.46
N ARG A 403 5.20 11.02 39.66
CA ARG A 403 6.08 9.88 39.91
C ARG A 403 5.73 8.70 39.00
N ALA A 404 4.45 8.40 38.83
CA ALA A 404 3.98 7.31 37.99
C ALA A 404 4.28 7.54 36.50
N ASP A 405 4.04 8.76 36.00
CA ASP A 405 4.34 9.11 34.60
C ASP A 405 5.86 9.11 34.32
N SER A 406 6.67 9.60 35.27
CA SER A 406 8.12 9.52 35.17
C SER A 406 8.62 8.06 35.13
N LEU A 407 8.04 7.19 35.97
CA LEU A 407 8.41 5.77 36.02
C LEU A 407 8.14 5.05 34.69
N GLN A 408 6.90 5.13 34.18
CA GLN A 408 6.53 4.44 32.92
C GLN A 408 7.29 4.97 31.72
N ARG A 409 7.64 6.25 31.70
CA ARG A 409 8.43 6.84 30.59
C ARG A 409 9.89 6.42 30.66
N ARG A 410 10.43 6.36 31.87
CA ARG A 410 11.79 5.86 32.07
C ARG A 410 11.91 4.42 31.57
N GLN A 411 10.97 3.56 31.98
CA GLN A 411 10.94 2.17 31.51
C GLN A 411 10.92 2.09 29.98
N TYR A 412 10.03 2.85 29.34
CA TYR A 412 9.95 2.86 27.89
C TYR A 412 11.24 3.36 27.20
N VAL A 413 11.89 4.40 27.75
CA VAL A 413 13.14 4.93 27.21
C VAL A 413 14.29 3.92 27.42
N ASP A 414 14.34 3.26 28.58
CA ASP A 414 15.32 2.23 28.88
C ASP A 414 15.16 1.03 27.91
N ASP A 415 13.94 0.53 27.69
CA ASP A 415 13.64 -0.54 26.72
C ASP A 415 14.09 -0.17 25.30
N GLN A 416 13.79 1.04 24.87
CA GLN A 416 14.19 1.53 23.54
C GLN A 416 15.71 1.65 23.40
N TYR A 417 16.38 2.13 24.45
CA TYR A 417 17.84 2.25 24.47
C TYR A 417 18.50 0.86 24.42
N GLU A 418 18.08 -0.05 25.30
CA GLU A 418 18.62 -1.40 25.39
C GLU A 418 18.43 -2.19 24.10
N LEU A 419 17.24 -2.12 23.49
CA LEU A 419 16.99 -2.77 22.21
C LEU A 419 17.90 -2.20 21.12
N THR A 420 17.94 -0.88 20.97
CA THR A 420 18.69 -0.24 19.88
C THR A 420 20.18 -0.47 20.01
N THR A 421 20.74 -0.31 21.22
CA THR A 421 22.17 -0.53 21.46
C THR A 421 22.55 -2.00 21.39
N GLY A 422 21.67 -2.89 21.84
CA GLY A 422 21.82 -4.34 21.69
C GLY A 422 21.85 -4.77 20.23
N ASP A 423 20.92 -4.26 19.41
CA ASP A 423 20.86 -4.53 17.98
C ASP A 423 22.12 -4.01 17.24
N ILE A 424 22.59 -2.79 17.59
CA ILE A 424 23.79 -2.21 17.00
C ILE A 424 25.03 -3.04 17.37
N THR A 425 25.20 -3.39 18.63
CA THR A 425 26.37 -4.16 19.10
C THR A 425 26.36 -5.62 18.63
N ALA A 426 25.17 -6.18 18.37
CA ALA A 426 25.06 -7.51 17.76
C ALA A 426 25.48 -7.51 16.27
N ALA A 427 25.28 -6.40 15.57
CA ALA A 427 25.56 -6.28 14.14
C ALA A 427 26.94 -5.67 13.83
N ARG A 428 27.52 -4.90 14.74
CA ARG A 428 28.80 -4.19 14.55
C ARG A 428 29.90 -4.72 15.49
N PRO A 429 31.16 -4.67 15.09
CA PRO A 429 32.27 -5.14 15.91
C PRO A 429 32.60 -4.18 17.08
N LEU A 430 31.55 -3.83 17.86
CA LEU A 430 31.60 -2.90 18.98
C LEU A 430 31.13 -3.58 20.26
N GLY A 431 31.85 -3.41 21.35
CA GLY A 431 31.34 -3.80 22.66
C GLY A 431 30.34 -2.77 23.20
N ALA A 432 29.39 -3.24 24.01
CA ALA A 432 28.35 -2.38 24.61
C ALA A 432 28.95 -1.16 25.34
N ASP A 433 29.94 -1.37 26.24
CA ASP A 433 30.63 -0.28 26.95
C ASP A 433 31.28 0.76 26.01
N SER A 434 31.62 0.35 24.79
CA SER A 434 32.25 1.25 23.81
C SER A 434 31.18 2.10 23.12
N LEU A 435 30.03 1.52 22.81
CA LEU A 435 28.90 2.23 22.24
C LEU A 435 28.31 3.22 23.24
N ASP A 436 28.10 2.80 24.51
CA ASP A 436 27.64 3.69 25.59
C ASP A 436 28.54 4.91 25.76
N ARG A 437 29.88 4.70 25.77
CA ARG A 437 30.83 5.84 25.82
C ARG A 437 30.75 6.75 24.60
N ILE A 438 30.47 6.22 23.42
CA ILE A 438 30.29 7.04 22.22
C ILE A 438 29.03 7.89 22.38
N ILE A 439 27.94 7.31 22.82
CA ILE A 439 26.65 8.00 23.04
C ILE A 439 26.81 9.09 24.11
N ASP A 440 27.42 8.78 25.24
CA ASP A 440 27.52 9.68 26.39
C ASP A 440 28.55 10.80 26.20
N GLU A 441 29.67 10.50 25.53
CA GLU A 441 30.82 11.41 25.51
C GLU A 441 30.99 12.16 24.19
N ARG A 442 30.47 11.60 23.05
CA ARG A 442 30.80 12.13 21.72
C ARG A 442 29.65 12.77 20.94
N LEU A 443 28.44 12.55 21.31
CA LEU A 443 27.21 13.12 20.71
C LEU A 443 27.21 13.19 19.16
N LEU A 444 28.20 13.83 18.56
CA LEU A 444 28.38 14.06 17.12
C LEU A 444 29.75 13.54 16.68
N LEU A 445 29.76 12.65 15.71
CA LEU A 445 30.97 12.11 15.08
C LEU A 445 31.05 12.56 13.63
N THR A 446 32.21 13.06 13.25
CA THR A 446 32.55 13.24 11.84
C THR A 446 32.67 11.88 11.15
N ALA A 447 32.59 11.83 9.84
CA ALA A 447 32.73 10.60 9.07
C ALA A 447 34.01 9.81 9.42
N ARG A 448 35.13 10.49 9.59
CA ARG A 448 36.42 9.86 9.98
C ARG A 448 36.37 9.26 11.39
N GLU A 449 35.77 9.95 12.34
CA GLU A 449 35.60 9.45 13.71
C GLU A 449 34.66 8.26 13.77
N ALA A 450 33.55 8.28 13.02
CA ALA A 450 32.63 7.17 12.90
C ALA A 450 33.32 5.92 12.34
N ARG A 451 34.17 6.08 11.30
CA ARG A 451 34.96 4.97 10.76
C ARG A 451 36.01 4.47 11.73
N GLN A 452 36.74 5.36 12.42
CA GLN A 452 37.72 4.98 13.42
C GLN A 452 37.09 4.26 14.62
N ALA A 453 35.87 4.61 14.96
CA ALA A 453 35.09 3.96 16.02
C ALA A 453 34.49 2.61 15.60
N GLY A 454 34.58 2.21 14.34
CA GLY A 454 33.99 0.98 13.82
C GLY A 454 32.46 1.02 13.62
N LEU A 455 31.88 2.22 13.64
CA LEU A 455 30.46 2.41 13.36
C LEU A 455 30.15 2.28 11.87
N VAL A 456 31.06 2.70 11.00
CA VAL A 456 30.93 2.58 9.55
C VAL A 456 32.15 1.91 8.94
N ASP A 457 31.98 1.18 7.84
CA ASP A 457 33.02 0.39 7.20
C ASP A 457 33.86 1.23 6.25
N THR A 458 33.20 2.16 5.55
CA THR A 458 33.84 2.96 4.52
C THR A 458 33.28 4.35 4.44
N LEU A 459 34.05 5.26 3.80
CA LEU A 459 33.61 6.60 3.45
C LEU A 459 33.43 6.67 1.94
N ALA A 460 32.21 6.82 1.48
CA ALA A 460 31.87 6.85 0.05
C ALA A 460 30.61 7.71 -0.19
N ARG A 461 30.47 8.24 -1.38
CA ARG A 461 29.28 8.94 -1.83
C ARG A 461 28.31 7.99 -2.50
N TRP A 462 27.03 8.35 -2.53
CA TRP A 462 26.01 7.49 -3.13
C TRP A 462 26.32 7.08 -4.57
N HIS A 463 26.92 7.93 -5.39
CA HIS A 463 27.27 7.58 -6.77
C HIS A 463 28.39 6.53 -6.90
N GLU A 464 29.09 6.19 -5.80
CA GLU A 464 30.13 5.16 -5.73
C GLU A 464 29.53 3.78 -5.32
N ARG A 465 28.20 3.68 -5.12
CA ARG A 465 27.51 2.49 -4.63
C ARG A 465 27.74 1.23 -5.44
N GLU A 466 27.81 1.35 -6.78
CA GLU A 466 28.06 0.20 -7.67
C GLU A 466 29.39 -0.51 -7.32
N GLY A 467 30.45 0.27 -7.11
CA GLY A 467 31.74 -0.27 -6.69
C GLY A 467 31.71 -0.87 -5.27
N LEU A 468 30.86 -0.36 -4.38
CA LEU A 468 30.66 -0.92 -3.04
C LEU A 468 29.87 -2.24 -3.12
N LEU A 469 28.84 -2.31 -3.96
CA LEU A 469 28.07 -3.53 -4.20
C LEU A 469 28.94 -4.61 -4.81
N GLU A 470 29.75 -4.28 -5.86
CA GLU A 470 30.68 -5.21 -6.48
C GLU A 470 31.70 -5.75 -5.49
N ALA A 471 32.27 -4.88 -4.65
CA ALA A 471 33.22 -5.28 -3.63
C ALA A 471 32.58 -6.18 -2.55
N ALA A 472 31.34 -5.88 -2.15
CA ALA A 472 30.64 -6.62 -1.11
C ALA A 472 30.06 -7.94 -1.63
N ALA A 473 29.46 -7.96 -2.83
CA ALA A 473 28.88 -9.15 -3.43
C ALA A 473 29.93 -10.06 -4.11
N GLY A 474 31.15 -9.55 -4.30
CA GLY A 474 32.25 -10.30 -4.94
C GLY A 474 32.09 -10.50 -6.45
N ALA A 475 31.18 -9.74 -7.09
CA ALA A 475 30.95 -9.76 -8.52
C ALA A 475 30.26 -8.49 -8.99
N GLU A 476 30.43 -8.12 -10.25
CA GLU A 476 29.69 -7.07 -10.93
C GLU A 476 28.19 -7.39 -10.93
N THR A 477 27.37 -6.43 -10.54
CA THR A 477 25.90 -6.55 -10.48
C THR A 477 25.25 -5.48 -11.36
N ALA A 478 24.07 -5.79 -11.90
CA ALA A 478 23.29 -4.84 -12.67
C ALA A 478 22.02 -4.44 -11.90
N ASP A 479 21.61 -3.18 -11.98
CA ASP A 479 20.37 -2.73 -11.37
C ASP A 479 19.15 -3.36 -12.07
N LEU A 480 18.35 -4.09 -11.30
CA LEU A 480 17.09 -4.67 -11.77
C LEU A 480 15.96 -3.63 -11.77
N GLY A 481 16.01 -2.68 -10.85
CA GLY A 481 14.92 -1.75 -10.57
C GLY A 481 13.76 -2.40 -9.80
N THR A 482 13.13 -1.62 -8.93
CA THR A 482 12.04 -2.07 -8.06
C THR A 482 10.80 -2.52 -8.84
N ASP A 483 10.46 -1.82 -9.93
CA ASP A 483 9.31 -2.14 -10.78
C ASP A 483 9.48 -3.49 -11.49
N ALA A 484 10.68 -3.76 -12.00
CA ALA A 484 10.96 -5.04 -12.65
C ALA A 484 10.91 -6.19 -11.65
N LEU A 485 11.43 -5.99 -10.43
CA LEU A 485 11.34 -6.97 -9.36
C LEU A 485 9.89 -7.30 -9.00
N ASP A 486 9.03 -6.27 -8.87
CA ASP A 486 7.61 -6.46 -8.58
C ASP A 486 6.90 -7.22 -9.71
N GLN A 487 7.17 -6.86 -10.96
CA GLN A 487 6.61 -7.52 -12.14
C GLN A 487 7.05 -8.99 -12.22
N ILE A 488 8.31 -9.31 -11.94
CA ILE A 488 8.78 -10.69 -11.89
C ILE A 488 8.05 -11.49 -10.81
N ALA A 489 7.91 -10.93 -9.63
CA ALA A 489 7.23 -11.57 -8.51
C ALA A 489 5.73 -11.80 -8.76
N THR A 490 5.10 -10.98 -9.63
CA THR A 490 3.68 -11.06 -9.97
C THR A 490 3.40 -11.77 -11.30
N ALA A 491 4.39 -11.91 -12.19
CA ALA A 491 4.23 -12.46 -13.55
C ALA A 491 3.78 -13.92 -13.59
N ILE A 492 3.98 -14.68 -12.52
CA ILE A 492 3.64 -16.11 -12.46
C ILE A 492 2.12 -16.36 -12.46
N ARG A 493 1.29 -15.33 -12.24
CA ARG A 493 -0.16 -15.46 -12.06
C ARG A 493 -0.96 -14.38 -12.75
N ASP A 494 -1.18 -14.57 -14.04
CA ASP A 494 -2.00 -13.62 -14.80
C ASP A 494 -3.46 -14.04 -14.98
N TRP A 495 -3.85 -15.24 -14.53
CA TRP A 495 -5.24 -15.72 -14.57
C TRP A 495 -5.74 -16.13 -13.18
N GLY A 496 -6.99 -15.77 -12.88
CA GLY A 496 -7.66 -16.02 -11.61
C GLY A 496 -7.30 -14.97 -10.54
N ALA A 497 -8.18 -14.80 -9.59
CA ALA A 497 -7.94 -14.04 -8.38
C ALA A 497 -7.52 -15.02 -7.27
N PRO A 498 -6.25 -15.02 -6.83
CA PRO A 498 -5.88 -15.73 -5.61
C PRO A 498 -6.63 -15.10 -4.43
N ALA A 499 -6.95 -15.93 -3.44
CA ALA A 499 -7.57 -15.42 -2.22
C ALA A 499 -6.70 -14.30 -1.59
N GLU A 500 -7.34 -13.35 -0.95
CA GLU A 500 -6.66 -12.16 -0.46
C GLU A 500 -6.44 -12.16 1.05
N VAL A 501 -5.29 -11.68 1.49
CA VAL A 501 -5.08 -11.15 2.83
C VAL A 501 -5.25 -9.64 2.74
N ALA A 502 -6.35 -9.12 3.28
CA ALA A 502 -6.63 -7.69 3.25
C ALA A 502 -5.91 -6.95 4.39
N VAL A 503 -5.05 -5.98 4.07
CA VAL A 503 -4.41 -5.11 5.05
C VAL A 503 -5.18 -3.81 5.17
N VAL A 504 -5.74 -3.55 6.35
CA VAL A 504 -6.56 -2.36 6.65
C VAL A 504 -5.87 -1.50 7.69
N TYR A 505 -5.87 -0.19 7.49
CA TYR A 505 -5.17 0.74 8.35
C TYR A 505 -6.11 1.55 9.25
N GLY A 506 -5.85 1.51 10.57
CA GLY A 506 -6.47 2.35 11.59
C GLY A 506 -5.47 3.41 12.11
N LEU A 507 -5.40 4.58 11.44
CA LEU A 507 -4.35 5.57 11.67
C LEU A 507 -4.87 6.83 12.36
N GLY A 508 -4.03 7.40 13.23
CA GLY A 508 -4.30 8.67 13.91
C GLY A 508 -5.28 8.56 15.08
N ALA A 509 -5.80 9.68 15.56
CA ALA A 509 -6.70 9.69 16.70
C ALA A 509 -7.98 8.88 16.44
N THR A 510 -8.42 8.10 17.43
CA THR A 510 -9.67 7.33 17.34
C THR A 510 -10.86 8.28 17.38
N GLN A 511 -11.42 8.61 16.23
CA GLN A 511 -12.53 9.55 16.05
C GLN A 511 -13.61 8.94 15.16
N VAL A 512 -14.85 9.42 15.27
CA VAL A 512 -15.96 8.96 14.42
C VAL A 512 -15.80 9.47 12.99
N GLU A 513 -15.46 10.75 12.85
CA GLU A 513 -15.11 11.40 11.57
C GLU A 513 -13.71 12.02 11.69
N GLY A 514 -12.91 11.95 10.64
CA GLY A 514 -11.49 12.33 10.68
C GLY A 514 -10.62 11.33 11.47
N GLY A 515 -9.32 11.56 11.54
CA GLY A 515 -8.38 10.62 12.16
C GLY A 515 -8.58 9.19 11.65
N MET A 516 -8.86 8.25 12.57
CA MET A 516 -9.15 6.86 12.22
C MET A 516 -10.47 6.68 11.44
N GLY A 517 -11.44 7.60 11.58
CA GLY A 517 -12.71 7.58 10.85
C GLY A 517 -13.54 6.32 11.10
N SER A 518 -13.87 6.05 12.38
CA SER A 518 -14.43 4.76 12.80
C SER A 518 -15.68 4.33 12.04
N ARG A 519 -16.51 5.26 11.60
CA ARG A 519 -17.73 4.95 10.84
C ARG A 519 -17.41 4.29 9.49
N LYS A 520 -16.48 4.88 8.75
CA LYS A 520 -16.03 4.35 7.45
C LYS A 520 -15.25 3.05 7.66
N LEU A 521 -14.32 3.05 8.59
CA LEU A 521 -13.46 1.91 8.89
C LEU A 521 -14.27 0.68 9.32
N SER A 522 -15.22 0.84 10.23
CA SER A 522 -16.09 -0.26 10.65
C SER A 522 -16.94 -0.82 9.51
N LYS A 523 -17.40 0.03 8.58
CA LYS A 523 -18.12 -0.42 7.39
C LYS A 523 -17.21 -1.23 6.48
N THR A 524 -15.98 -0.77 6.25
CA THR A 524 -14.99 -1.50 5.45
C THR A 524 -14.67 -2.86 6.05
N ILE A 525 -14.40 -2.94 7.36
CA ILE A 525 -14.09 -4.21 8.03
C ILE A 525 -15.25 -5.20 7.93
N ARG A 526 -16.49 -4.75 8.09
CA ARG A 526 -17.67 -5.62 7.92
C ARG A 526 -17.85 -6.09 6.49
N HIS A 527 -17.57 -5.23 5.51
CA HIS A 527 -17.62 -5.65 4.10
C HIS A 527 -16.56 -6.73 3.80
N LEU A 528 -15.34 -6.58 4.33
CA LEU A 528 -14.30 -7.58 4.19
C LEU A 528 -14.66 -8.92 4.90
N ALA A 529 -15.46 -8.86 5.97
CA ALA A 529 -15.96 -10.06 6.61
C ALA A 529 -16.91 -10.88 5.69
N GLU A 530 -17.67 -10.18 4.86
CA GLU A 530 -18.66 -10.75 3.92
C GLU A 530 -18.07 -11.07 2.53
N ASP A 531 -16.85 -10.60 2.23
CA ASP A 531 -16.20 -10.73 0.92
C ASP A 531 -15.54 -12.12 0.80
N ASP A 532 -16.06 -12.99 -0.08
CA ASP A 532 -15.58 -14.35 -0.28
C ASP A 532 -14.14 -14.41 -0.85
N ASP A 533 -13.69 -13.37 -1.52
CA ASP A 533 -12.32 -13.29 -2.06
C ASP A 533 -11.29 -12.99 -0.96
N VAL A 534 -11.72 -12.48 0.19
CA VAL A 534 -10.86 -12.17 1.34
C VAL A 534 -10.80 -13.38 2.29
N ALA A 535 -9.64 -14.03 2.37
CA ALA A 535 -9.42 -15.19 3.24
C ALA A 535 -9.03 -14.81 4.68
N ALA A 536 -8.39 -13.65 4.89
CA ALA A 536 -8.01 -13.15 6.21
C ALA A 536 -7.83 -11.63 6.21
N VAL A 537 -7.91 -11.01 7.38
CA VAL A 537 -7.72 -9.57 7.55
C VAL A 537 -6.53 -9.29 8.47
N VAL A 538 -5.66 -8.38 8.07
CA VAL A 538 -4.62 -7.79 8.91
C VAL A 538 -5.00 -6.36 9.21
N PHE A 539 -5.25 -6.04 10.46
CA PHE A 539 -5.57 -4.67 10.89
C PHE A 539 -4.32 -3.98 11.45
N ARG A 540 -3.74 -3.08 10.66
CA ARG A 540 -2.60 -2.27 11.10
C ARG A 540 -3.09 -1.04 11.85
N VAL A 541 -2.81 -0.96 13.16
CA VAL A 541 -3.19 0.17 14.00
C VAL A 541 -1.99 1.01 14.40
N ASP A 542 -2.07 2.34 14.16
CA ASP A 542 -1.10 3.33 14.66
C ASP A 542 -1.89 4.54 15.20
N SER A 543 -2.30 4.45 16.47
CA SER A 543 -3.27 5.36 17.09
C SER A 543 -2.95 5.61 18.57
N PRO A 544 -2.90 6.87 19.00
CA PRO A 544 -2.76 7.22 20.41
C PRO A 544 -4.05 7.01 21.23
N GLY A 545 -5.14 6.59 20.58
CA GLY A 545 -6.46 6.53 21.16
C GLY A 545 -7.31 7.78 20.87
N GLY A 546 -8.42 7.92 21.56
CA GLY A 546 -9.37 9.03 21.36
C GLY A 546 -10.75 8.71 21.94
N SER A 547 -11.80 8.89 21.14
CA SER A 547 -13.18 8.68 21.55
C SER A 547 -13.48 7.20 21.88
N PRO A 548 -14.03 6.88 23.06
CA PRO A 548 -14.47 5.52 23.40
C PRO A 548 -15.53 5.00 22.42
N VAL A 549 -16.45 5.86 21.97
CA VAL A 549 -17.50 5.49 21.01
C VAL A 549 -16.88 5.03 19.70
N ALA A 550 -15.89 5.76 19.19
CA ALA A 550 -15.22 5.40 17.96
C ALA A 550 -14.40 4.11 18.12
N ALA A 551 -13.72 3.93 19.26
CA ALA A 551 -12.97 2.70 19.56
C ALA A 551 -13.90 1.49 19.63
N ALA A 552 -15.02 1.58 20.34
CA ALA A 552 -15.99 0.50 20.43
C ALA A 552 -16.59 0.11 19.07
N GLN A 553 -16.90 1.08 18.20
CA GLN A 553 -17.41 0.81 16.86
C GLN A 553 -16.45 -0.03 16.02
N VAL A 554 -15.16 0.27 16.07
CA VAL A 554 -14.13 -0.49 15.33
C VAL A 554 -13.91 -1.85 15.97
N ALA A 555 -13.81 -1.92 17.31
CA ALA A 555 -13.63 -3.16 18.05
C ALA A 555 -14.76 -4.16 17.78
N GLU A 556 -16.02 -3.71 17.76
CA GLU A 556 -17.17 -4.54 17.42
C GLU A 556 -17.15 -5.01 15.93
N ALA A 557 -16.66 -4.18 15.02
CA ALA A 557 -16.51 -4.60 13.63
C ALA A 557 -15.40 -5.66 13.47
N ILE A 558 -14.28 -5.52 14.19
CA ILE A 558 -13.22 -6.52 14.25
C ILE A 558 -13.73 -7.82 14.85
N LYS A 559 -14.48 -7.75 15.95
CA LYS A 559 -15.10 -8.92 16.57
C LYS A 559 -16.03 -9.67 15.64
N ALA A 560 -16.85 -8.94 14.88
CA ALA A 560 -17.74 -9.53 13.90
C ALA A 560 -16.95 -10.20 12.74
N CYS A 561 -15.87 -9.57 12.29
CA CYS A 561 -15.00 -10.11 11.26
C CYS A 561 -14.25 -11.36 11.75
N ALA A 562 -13.74 -11.34 12.98
CA ALA A 562 -13.04 -12.49 13.59
C ALA A 562 -13.94 -13.71 13.80
N ALA A 563 -15.26 -13.54 13.83
CA ALA A 563 -16.20 -14.65 13.86
C ALA A 563 -16.34 -15.38 12.51
N GLU A 564 -15.99 -14.73 11.41
CA GLU A 564 -16.15 -15.27 10.04
C GLU A 564 -14.79 -15.69 9.43
N LYS A 565 -13.71 -14.95 9.71
CA LYS A 565 -12.40 -15.19 9.12
C LYS A 565 -11.27 -14.71 10.03
N PRO A 566 -10.04 -15.24 9.89
CA PRO A 566 -8.91 -14.83 10.73
C PRO A 566 -8.63 -13.33 10.67
N VAL A 567 -8.51 -12.69 11.85
CA VAL A 567 -8.14 -11.29 12.00
C VAL A 567 -6.89 -11.17 12.86
N ILE A 568 -5.82 -10.67 12.28
CA ILE A 568 -4.56 -10.41 12.98
C ILE A 568 -4.37 -8.90 13.11
N VAL A 569 -4.16 -8.41 14.33
CA VAL A 569 -3.80 -7.01 14.55
C VAL A 569 -2.28 -6.86 14.53
N SER A 570 -1.80 -5.87 13.77
CA SER A 570 -0.42 -5.40 13.79
C SER A 570 -0.38 -3.99 14.39
N GLN A 571 0.17 -3.86 15.58
CA GLN A 571 0.38 -2.56 16.22
C GLN A 571 1.64 -1.90 15.64
N GLY A 572 1.53 -0.61 15.25
CA GLY A 572 2.63 0.19 14.75
C GLY A 572 3.41 0.87 15.86
N GLN A 573 3.82 2.14 15.64
CA GLN A 573 4.54 2.89 16.68
C GLN A 573 3.71 3.07 17.96
N VAL A 574 2.39 3.29 17.81
CA VAL A 574 1.50 3.50 18.94
C VAL A 574 0.18 2.75 18.77
N ALA A 575 -0.23 2.01 19.78
CA ALA A 575 -1.55 1.41 19.90
C ALA A 575 -2.04 1.57 21.35
N GLY A 576 -2.23 2.82 21.78
CA GLY A 576 -2.57 3.13 23.15
C GLY A 576 -4.03 3.53 23.36
N SER A 577 -4.60 3.24 24.54
CA SER A 577 -5.95 3.64 24.92
C SER A 577 -6.99 3.14 23.90
N GLY A 578 -7.74 4.01 23.22
CA GLY A 578 -8.66 3.62 22.14
C GLY A 578 -7.97 2.85 21.01
N GLY A 579 -6.67 3.11 20.73
CA GLY A 579 -5.87 2.34 19.80
C GLY A 579 -5.60 0.90 20.25
N TYR A 580 -5.48 0.66 21.55
CA TYR A 580 -5.45 -0.68 22.13
C TYR A 580 -6.85 -1.33 22.13
N TRP A 581 -7.88 -0.56 22.46
CA TRP A 581 -9.27 -1.06 22.47
C TRP A 581 -9.67 -1.67 21.12
N VAL A 582 -9.34 -1.02 20.01
CA VAL A 582 -9.65 -1.58 18.68
C VAL A 582 -8.91 -2.88 18.38
N SER A 583 -7.84 -3.20 19.10
CA SER A 583 -7.06 -4.43 18.93
C SER A 583 -7.65 -5.64 19.67
N THR A 584 -8.52 -5.44 20.65
CA THR A 584 -8.82 -6.42 21.71
C THR A 584 -9.48 -7.72 21.22
N HIS A 585 -10.25 -7.67 20.14
CA HIS A 585 -11.02 -8.81 19.64
C HIS A 585 -10.40 -9.52 18.43
N ALA A 586 -9.14 -9.24 18.11
CA ALA A 586 -8.40 -9.98 17.11
C ALA A 586 -7.97 -11.36 17.63
N ASP A 587 -7.80 -12.33 16.74
CA ASP A 587 -7.30 -13.67 17.08
C ASP A 587 -5.86 -13.62 17.59
N THR A 588 -5.05 -12.66 17.10
CA THR A 588 -3.67 -12.45 17.53
C THR A 588 -3.33 -10.96 17.46
N ILE A 589 -2.69 -10.45 18.49
CA ILE A 589 -2.11 -9.11 18.55
C ILE A 589 -0.59 -9.21 18.41
N VAL A 590 -0.07 -8.67 17.33
CA VAL A 590 1.36 -8.55 17.06
C VAL A 590 1.80 -7.11 17.30
N ALA A 591 2.83 -6.89 18.10
CA ALA A 591 3.41 -5.57 18.32
C ALA A 591 4.93 -5.62 18.11
N GLY A 592 5.51 -4.53 17.64
CA GLY A 592 6.96 -4.42 17.64
C GLY A 592 7.50 -4.18 19.05
N PRO A 593 8.79 -4.42 19.29
CA PRO A 593 9.37 -4.36 20.64
C PRO A 593 9.21 -2.97 21.28
N ASN A 594 9.30 -1.90 20.50
CA ASN A 594 9.17 -0.52 20.95
C ASN A 594 7.78 0.09 20.72
N THR A 595 6.81 -0.69 20.30
CA THR A 595 5.42 -0.21 20.19
C THR A 595 4.94 0.32 21.53
N VAL A 596 4.40 1.53 21.58
CA VAL A 596 3.69 2.03 22.78
C VAL A 596 2.30 1.45 22.80
N THR A 597 2.01 0.54 23.75
CA THR A 597 0.71 -0.17 23.83
C THR A 597 0.03 -0.02 25.20
N GLY A 598 -1.14 -0.61 25.36
CA GLY A 598 -1.88 -0.59 26.60
C GLY A 598 -2.59 0.75 26.85
N SER A 599 -2.20 1.48 27.89
CA SER A 599 -2.86 2.70 28.36
C SER A 599 -4.36 2.50 28.61
N ILE A 600 -4.74 1.32 29.17
CA ILE A 600 -6.13 0.94 29.46
C ILE A 600 -6.65 1.83 30.59
N GLY A 601 -7.46 2.84 30.23
CA GLY A 601 -7.98 3.79 31.17
C GLY A 601 -8.67 4.97 30.48
N VAL A 602 -9.54 5.63 31.19
CA VAL A 602 -10.31 6.80 30.74
C VAL A 602 -9.90 8.02 31.53
N ILE A 603 -9.83 9.16 30.89
CA ILE A 603 -9.45 10.44 31.48
C ILE A 603 -10.36 11.54 30.94
N GLY A 604 -10.65 12.52 31.75
CA GLY A 604 -11.39 13.73 31.39
C GLY A 604 -10.77 14.98 31.98
N GLY A 605 -11.12 16.11 31.40
CA GLY A 605 -10.68 17.41 31.90
C GLY A 605 -11.61 18.52 31.45
N TRP A 606 -11.65 19.58 32.30
CA TRP A 606 -12.44 20.78 32.10
C TRP A 606 -11.57 21.99 32.25
N ILE A 607 -11.49 22.82 31.19
CA ILE A 607 -10.80 24.10 31.22
C ILE A 607 -11.86 25.20 31.25
N TYR A 608 -11.75 26.12 32.20
CA TYR A 608 -12.74 27.15 32.42
C TYR A 608 -12.11 28.50 32.65
N ASP A 609 -12.90 29.57 32.57
CA ASP A 609 -12.50 30.91 32.89
C ASP A 609 -12.34 31.11 34.43
N GLU A 610 -11.12 31.42 34.83
CA GLU A 610 -10.75 31.76 36.22
C GLU A 610 -10.17 33.18 36.29
N GLY A 611 -10.63 34.07 35.38
CA GLY A 611 -10.19 35.46 35.27
C GLY A 611 -9.60 35.77 33.90
N PHE A 612 -9.71 34.86 32.91
CA PHE A 612 -9.31 35.13 31.52
C PHE A 612 -10.16 36.24 30.91
N GLY A 613 -11.48 36.21 31.16
CA GLY A 613 -12.39 37.25 30.71
C GLY A 613 -11.98 38.63 31.21
N ASP A 614 -11.72 38.73 32.53
CA ASP A 614 -11.27 39.98 33.14
C ASP A 614 -9.95 40.50 32.54
N LYS A 615 -8.98 39.61 32.31
CA LYS A 615 -7.69 39.98 31.76
C LYS A 615 -7.76 40.42 30.29
N THR A 616 -8.72 39.89 29.55
CA THR A 616 -8.86 40.17 28.12
C THR A 616 -9.96 41.17 27.80
N GLY A 617 -10.74 41.59 28.78
CA GLY A 617 -11.91 42.50 28.62
C GLY A 617 -13.10 41.79 27.95
N LEU A 618 -13.14 40.44 27.97
CA LEU A 618 -14.25 39.67 27.46
C LEU A 618 -15.25 39.35 28.56
N SER A 619 -16.53 39.56 28.29
CA SER A 619 -17.63 39.15 29.15
C SER A 619 -18.62 38.29 28.39
N SER A 620 -19.32 37.44 29.13
CA SER A 620 -20.41 36.63 28.60
C SER A 620 -21.61 36.74 29.51
N ASP A 621 -22.76 36.97 28.94
CA ASP A 621 -24.01 36.93 29.65
C ASP A 621 -24.87 35.78 29.10
N VAL A 622 -25.62 35.10 29.98
CA VAL A 622 -26.38 33.90 29.63
C VAL A 622 -27.83 34.06 30.12
N VAL A 623 -28.75 34.02 29.19
CA VAL A 623 -30.17 33.83 29.47
C VAL A 623 -30.49 32.35 29.27
N GLN A 624 -30.90 31.70 30.39
CA GLN A 624 -31.10 30.24 30.36
C GLN A 624 -32.47 29.81 30.84
N ARG A 625 -32.94 28.68 30.32
CA ARG A 625 -34.01 27.88 30.87
C ARG A 625 -33.52 26.45 31.05
N GLY A 626 -33.47 25.96 32.24
CA GLY A 626 -32.80 24.77 32.72
C GLY A 626 -31.61 25.15 33.60
N GLU A 627 -31.51 24.52 34.78
CA GLU A 627 -30.56 24.87 35.83
C GLU A 627 -29.08 24.84 35.38
N ARG A 628 -28.77 23.97 34.44
CA ARG A 628 -27.38 23.71 33.93
C ARG A 628 -27.19 24.07 32.47
N ALA A 629 -28.06 24.89 31.90
CA ALA A 629 -28.00 25.23 30.48
C ALA A 629 -26.76 26.10 30.11
N ASP A 630 -26.13 26.69 31.14
CA ASP A 630 -24.88 27.43 31.05
C ASP A 630 -23.63 26.57 30.89
N LEU A 631 -23.71 25.27 31.23
CA LEU A 631 -22.55 24.37 31.35
C LEU A 631 -21.62 24.39 30.14
N LEU A 632 -22.20 24.38 28.94
CA LEU A 632 -21.44 24.39 27.68
C LEU A 632 -21.41 25.78 27.04
N ARG A 633 -21.80 26.82 27.80
CA ARG A 633 -21.73 28.22 27.35
C ARG A 633 -20.52 28.89 27.97
N GLY A 634 -19.96 29.85 27.26
CA GLY A 634 -18.76 30.49 27.78
C GLY A 634 -18.32 31.68 26.95
N LEU A 635 -17.16 32.21 27.30
CA LEU A 635 -16.47 33.24 26.52
C LEU A 635 -16.13 32.71 25.14
N ARG A 636 -16.76 33.27 24.11
CA ARG A 636 -16.49 32.89 22.74
C ARG A 636 -15.33 33.71 22.21
N LEU A 637 -14.29 33.03 21.74
CA LEU A 637 -13.15 33.66 21.06
C LEU A 637 -13.42 33.72 19.56
N PRO A 638 -13.81 34.90 19.01
CA PRO A 638 -14.32 34.99 17.63
C PRO A 638 -13.31 34.56 16.57
N LEU A 639 -12.01 34.82 16.80
CA LEU A 639 -10.91 34.49 15.89
C LEU A 639 -10.51 33.02 15.90
N LEU A 640 -10.81 32.30 17.01
CA LEU A 640 -10.39 30.92 17.19
C LEU A 640 -11.57 29.91 17.08
N GLY A 641 -12.80 30.41 17.05
CA GLY A 641 -13.99 29.54 17.03
C GLY A 641 -14.23 28.76 18.34
N VAL A 642 -13.54 29.11 19.41
CA VAL A 642 -13.44 28.39 20.66
C VAL A 642 -14.32 29.07 21.70
N SER A 643 -15.00 28.28 22.56
CA SER A 643 -15.75 28.74 23.74
C SER A 643 -15.10 28.24 25.01
N ILE A 644 -14.76 29.14 25.93
CA ILE A 644 -14.19 28.82 27.24
C ILE A 644 -15.34 28.85 28.22
N PRO A 645 -15.72 27.73 28.88
CA PRO A 645 -16.73 27.73 29.95
C PRO A 645 -16.47 28.78 31.02
N THR A 646 -17.51 29.46 31.46
CA THR A 646 -17.38 30.59 32.42
C THR A 646 -17.12 30.15 33.84
N ARG A 647 -17.27 28.86 34.14
CA ARG A 647 -17.14 28.37 35.52
C ARG A 647 -16.59 26.95 35.59
N LYS A 648 -16.07 26.59 36.73
CA LYS A 648 -15.79 25.21 37.08
C LYS A 648 -17.10 24.40 37.24
N LEU A 649 -16.99 23.10 37.14
CA LEU A 649 -18.08 22.19 37.48
C LEU A 649 -18.37 22.24 38.99
N THR A 650 -19.66 22.14 39.35
CA THR A 650 -20.08 21.93 40.74
C THR A 650 -19.73 20.51 41.17
N ASP A 651 -19.77 20.23 42.49
CA ASP A 651 -19.48 18.89 43.02
C ASP A 651 -20.48 17.84 42.51
N GLU A 652 -21.75 18.23 42.28
CA GLU A 652 -22.74 17.31 41.68
C GLU A 652 -22.48 17.01 40.21
N GLU A 653 -22.15 18.01 39.41
CA GLU A 653 -21.76 17.86 38.00
C GLU A 653 -20.48 17.04 37.88
N LEU A 654 -19.51 17.28 38.76
CA LEU A 654 -18.28 16.53 38.87
C LEU A 654 -18.56 15.05 39.13
N GLY A 655 -19.41 14.71 40.14
CA GLY A 655 -19.78 13.33 40.42
C GLY A 655 -20.50 12.62 39.28
N ARG A 656 -21.24 13.37 38.44
CA ARG A 656 -21.82 12.80 37.19
C ARG A 656 -20.76 12.49 36.14
N VAL A 657 -19.81 13.37 35.95
CA VAL A 657 -18.69 13.13 35.02
C VAL A 657 -17.84 11.94 35.47
N GLU A 658 -17.55 11.85 36.76
CA GLU A 658 -16.85 10.70 37.38
C GLU A 658 -17.57 9.39 37.11
N THR A 659 -18.90 9.35 37.28
CA THR A 659 -19.71 8.15 36.97
C THR A 659 -19.57 7.73 35.50
N ILE A 660 -19.59 8.69 34.59
CA ILE A 660 -19.45 8.40 33.13
C ILE A 660 -18.04 7.87 32.82
N ILE A 661 -17.01 8.47 33.41
CA ILE A 661 -15.62 8.04 33.22
C ILE A 661 -15.40 6.63 33.76
N GLN A 662 -15.92 6.37 34.98
CA GLN A 662 -15.81 5.04 35.60
C GLN A 662 -16.51 3.97 34.74
N LYS A 663 -17.74 4.27 34.27
CA LYS A 663 -18.46 3.36 33.37
C LYS A 663 -17.67 3.07 32.08
N GLY A 664 -17.10 4.10 31.43
CA GLY A 664 -16.27 3.91 30.25
C GLY A 664 -15.02 3.06 30.50
N TYR A 665 -14.44 3.17 31.71
CA TYR A 665 -13.33 2.31 32.11
C TYR A 665 -13.78 0.86 32.32
N ASP A 666 -14.89 0.64 32.99
CA ASP A 666 -15.44 -0.69 33.23
C ASP A 666 -15.76 -1.40 31.91
N GLU A 667 -16.34 -0.69 30.95
CA GLU A 667 -16.60 -1.20 29.59
C GLU A 667 -15.30 -1.54 28.86
N PHE A 668 -14.27 -0.71 28.99
CA PHE A 668 -12.97 -0.97 28.38
C PHE A 668 -12.30 -2.21 29.01
N VAL A 669 -12.27 -2.31 30.33
CA VAL A 669 -11.72 -3.48 31.04
C VAL A 669 -12.45 -4.76 30.65
N ALA A 670 -13.79 -4.73 30.61
CA ALA A 670 -14.59 -5.88 30.20
C ALA A 670 -14.30 -6.31 28.74
N ALA A 671 -14.17 -5.35 27.82
CA ALA A 671 -13.84 -5.62 26.42
C ALA A 671 -12.45 -6.27 26.29
N VAL A 672 -11.45 -5.75 27.01
CA VAL A 672 -10.10 -6.33 27.00
C VAL A 672 -10.10 -7.72 27.64
N ALA A 673 -10.74 -7.90 28.78
CA ALA A 673 -10.79 -9.19 29.48
C ALA A 673 -11.43 -10.26 28.58
N ALA A 674 -12.54 -9.92 27.90
CA ALA A 674 -13.22 -10.81 26.99
C ALA A 674 -12.39 -11.14 25.73
N GLY A 675 -11.70 -10.15 25.16
CA GLY A 675 -10.91 -10.34 23.94
C GLY A 675 -9.55 -11.02 24.19
N ARG A 676 -9.04 -10.95 25.43
CA ARG A 676 -7.77 -11.57 25.83
C ARG A 676 -7.94 -12.88 26.62
N ASP A 677 -9.16 -13.39 26.70
CA ASP A 677 -9.52 -14.60 27.47
C ASP A 677 -8.95 -14.59 28.89
N THR A 678 -9.12 -13.46 29.59
CA THR A 678 -8.59 -13.26 30.95
C THR A 678 -9.64 -12.61 31.86
N THR A 679 -9.29 -12.40 33.13
CA THR A 679 -10.22 -11.81 34.09
C THR A 679 -10.15 -10.27 34.12
N GLU A 680 -11.27 -9.61 34.35
CA GLU A 680 -11.29 -8.16 34.60
C GLU A 680 -10.36 -7.74 35.74
N ALA A 681 -10.19 -8.59 36.77
CA ALA A 681 -9.28 -8.30 37.86
C ALA A 681 -7.83 -8.18 37.41
N HIS A 682 -7.38 -9.09 36.54
CA HIS A 682 -6.05 -9.01 35.94
C HIS A 682 -5.89 -7.75 35.11
N ILE A 683 -6.89 -7.44 34.23
CA ILE A 683 -6.83 -6.22 33.42
C ILE A 683 -6.85 -4.95 34.25
N ARG A 684 -7.53 -4.92 35.41
CA ARG A 684 -7.46 -3.78 36.33
C ARG A 684 -6.09 -3.61 36.99
N ASP A 685 -5.40 -4.71 37.24
CA ASP A 685 -4.05 -4.72 37.85
C ASP A 685 -3.00 -4.22 36.85
N VAL A 686 -2.98 -4.77 35.63
CA VAL A 686 -2.05 -4.34 34.57
C VAL A 686 -2.47 -3.06 33.86
N GLY A 687 -3.74 -2.67 33.93
CA GLY A 687 -4.31 -1.48 33.29
C GLY A 687 -3.91 -0.19 34.01
N ALA A 688 -4.82 0.37 34.77
CA ALA A 688 -4.66 1.63 35.53
C ALA A 688 -4.08 2.80 34.67
N GLY A 689 -4.26 2.74 33.37
CA GLY A 689 -3.76 3.73 32.40
C GLY A 689 -2.29 3.60 32.01
N ARG A 690 -1.59 2.54 32.47
CA ARG A 690 -0.16 2.32 32.22
C ARG A 690 0.13 2.05 30.74
N ILE A 691 1.19 2.67 30.21
CA ILE A 691 1.76 2.35 28.92
C ILE A 691 2.84 1.29 29.08
N TYR A 692 2.97 0.47 28.05
CA TYR A 692 3.97 -0.59 27.95
C TYR A 692 4.70 -0.47 26.63
N SER A 693 5.94 -0.94 26.56
CA SER A 693 6.57 -1.33 25.31
C SER A 693 5.89 -2.61 24.78
N GLY A 694 6.08 -2.95 23.51
CA GLY A 694 5.59 -4.24 23.01
C GLY A 694 6.18 -5.43 23.77
N LEU A 695 7.46 -5.33 24.20
CA LEU A 695 8.13 -6.34 25.03
C LEU A 695 7.40 -6.52 26.36
N ASP A 696 7.26 -5.46 27.13
CA ASP A 696 6.53 -5.49 28.41
C ASP A 696 5.06 -5.92 28.20
N GLY A 697 4.47 -5.55 27.05
CA GLY A 697 3.10 -5.93 26.69
C GLY A 697 2.92 -7.44 26.53
N THR A 698 3.94 -8.15 26.07
CA THR A 698 3.90 -9.64 26.02
C THR A 698 3.97 -10.26 27.40
N GLU A 699 4.76 -9.70 28.30
CA GLU A 699 4.90 -10.21 29.66
C GLU A 699 3.61 -10.12 30.48
N VAL A 700 2.82 -9.06 30.21
CA VAL A 700 1.54 -8.84 30.92
C VAL A 700 0.32 -9.37 30.16
N GLY A 701 0.50 -10.05 29.04
CA GLY A 701 -0.59 -10.68 28.25
C GLY A 701 -1.43 -9.73 27.42
N LEU A 702 -0.95 -8.50 27.15
CA LEU A 702 -1.62 -7.53 26.29
C LEU A 702 -1.23 -7.68 24.81
N VAL A 703 -0.12 -8.33 24.53
CA VAL A 703 0.41 -8.64 23.20
C VAL A 703 0.70 -10.14 23.14
N ASP A 704 0.43 -10.79 22.02
CA ASP A 704 0.63 -12.23 21.85
C ASP A 704 2.03 -12.55 21.30
N GLU A 705 2.53 -11.69 20.39
CA GLU A 705 3.79 -11.96 19.73
C GLU A 705 4.52 -10.66 19.35
N ILE A 706 5.86 -10.68 19.48
CA ILE A 706 6.71 -9.60 18.97
C ILE A 706 6.89 -9.77 17.47
N GLY A 707 6.56 -8.72 16.71
CA GLY A 707 6.70 -8.69 15.26
C GLY A 707 6.08 -7.43 14.67
N GLY A 708 6.36 -7.20 13.39
CA GLY A 708 5.79 -6.11 12.62
C GLY A 708 4.70 -6.56 11.66
N LEU A 709 4.35 -5.69 10.72
CA LEU A 709 3.35 -5.97 9.67
C LEU A 709 3.66 -7.25 8.87
N PRO A 710 4.92 -7.54 8.46
CA PRO A 710 5.22 -8.79 7.77
C PRO A 710 4.92 -10.06 8.58
N ARG A 711 5.10 -9.98 9.92
CA ARG A 711 4.79 -11.11 10.80
C ARG A 711 3.27 -11.32 10.91
N ALA A 712 2.51 -10.24 11.05
CA ALA A 712 1.06 -10.29 11.07
C ALA A 712 0.49 -10.88 9.77
N ILE A 713 1.01 -10.47 8.61
CA ILE A 713 0.63 -11.05 7.31
C ILE A 713 0.98 -12.55 7.26
N GLN A 714 2.14 -12.95 7.76
CA GLN A 714 2.53 -14.36 7.80
C GLN A 714 1.58 -15.19 8.68
N LEU A 715 1.18 -14.66 9.83
CA LEU A 715 0.21 -15.31 10.72
C LEU A 715 -1.17 -15.40 10.06
N ALA A 716 -1.64 -14.33 9.43
CA ALA A 716 -2.88 -14.32 8.69
C ALA A 716 -2.88 -15.38 7.58
N ARG A 717 -1.82 -15.45 6.77
CA ARG A 717 -1.65 -16.50 5.74
C ARG A 717 -1.69 -17.90 6.33
N ARG A 718 -1.03 -18.16 7.44
CA ARG A 718 -1.06 -19.48 8.11
C ARG A 718 -2.44 -19.83 8.63
N ALA A 719 -3.17 -18.86 9.14
CA ALA A 719 -4.51 -19.08 9.70
C ALA A 719 -5.55 -19.44 8.63
N THR A 720 -5.34 -19.07 7.37
CA THR A 720 -6.24 -19.48 6.27
C THR A 720 -6.13 -20.95 5.89
N GLY A 721 -4.99 -21.59 6.20
CA GLY A 721 -4.70 -22.97 5.76
C GLY A 721 -4.39 -23.12 4.27
N LEU A 722 -4.42 -22.03 3.49
CA LEU A 722 -4.10 -22.01 2.07
C LEU A 722 -2.59 -21.96 1.82
N ALA A 723 -2.13 -22.45 0.67
CA ALA A 723 -0.72 -22.36 0.29
C ALA A 723 -0.32 -20.89 0.04
N ALA A 724 0.96 -20.57 0.25
CA ALA A 724 1.44 -19.18 0.14
C ALA A 724 1.25 -18.62 -1.27
N ASP A 725 1.25 -19.51 -2.26
CA ASP A 725 1.04 -19.20 -3.65
C ASP A 725 -0.45 -19.06 -4.05
N GLU A 726 -1.37 -19.45 -3.22
CA GLU A 726 -2.81 -19.24 -3.37
C GLU A 726 -3.29 -17.91 -2.74
N LEU A 727 -2.37 -17.12 -2.16
CA LEU A 727 -2.69 -15.92 -1.41
C LEU A 727 -1.94 -14.68 -1.92
N THR A 728 -2.67 -13.62 -2.16
CA THR A 728 -2.10 -12.26 -2.36
C THR A 728 -2.34 -11.38 -1.15
N VAL A 729 -1.66 -10.25 -1.09
CA VAL A 729 -1.87 -9.24 -0.06
C VAL A 729 -2.33 -7.96 -0.73
N ARG A 730 -3.49 -7.47 -0.32
CA ARG A 730 -4.08 -6.23 -0.81
C ARG A 730 -4.22 -5.20 0.31
N GLU A 731 -3.69 -3.99 0.09
CA GLU A 731 -3.99 -2.85 0.96
C GLU A 731 -5.38 -2.29 0.67
N VAL A 732 -6.20 -2.15 1.70
CA VAL A 732 -7.58 -1.69 1.58
C VAL A 732 -7.72 -0.32 2.20
N ASN A 733 -8.13 0.66 1.39
CA ASN A 733 -8.50 1.98 1.88
C ASN A 733 -9.98 2.03 2.28
N PRO A 734 -10.33 2.60 3.45
CA PRO A 734 -11.72 2.75 3.85
C PRO A 734 -12.49 3.58 2.82
N THR A 735 -13.40 2.95 2.07
CA THR A 735 -14.20 3.63 1.05
C THR A 735 -15.38 4.37 1.67
N SER A 736 -15.70 5.55 1.13
CA SER A 736 -16.97 6.23 1.38
C SER A 736 -18.02 5.60 0.47
N GLY A 737 -18.71 4.59 0.84
CA GLY A 737 -19.93 3.97 0.27
C GLY A 737 -20.51 4.34 -1.11
N THR A 738 -19.79 5.08 -1.93
CA THR A 738 -20.01 5.30 -3.36
C THR A 738 -19.16 4.27 -4.10
N VAL A 739 -19.75 3.60 -5.09
CA VAL A 739 -18.98 2.80 -6.06
C VAL A 739 -17.81 3.68 -6.53
N ASP A 740 -16.61 3.25 -6.22
CA ASP A 740 -15.40 3.97 -6.61
C ASP A 740 -15.21 3.82 -8.13
N PHE A 741 -15.89 4.71 -8.87
CA PHE A 741 -15.68 4.79 -10.31
C PHE A 741 -14.23 5.13 -10.68
N GLY A 742 -13.44 5.61 -9.72
CA GLY A 742 -12.01 5.87 -9.92
C GLY A 742 -11.22 4.59 -10.17
N GLN A 743 -11.62 3.45 -9.59
CA GLN A 743 -11.01 2.13 -9.89
C GLN A 743 -11.27 1.68 -11.34
N PHE A 744 -12.32 2.20 -11.97
CA PHE A 744 -12.67 1.88 -13.36
C PHE A 744 -12.19 2.93 -14.37
N LEU A 745 -11.57 4.04 -13.93
CA LEU A 745 -11.08 5.10 -14.78
C LEU A 745 -9.55 5.15 -14.76
N PRO A 746 -8.87 5.08 -15.90
CA PRO A 746 -7.42 5.06 -15.97
C PRO A 746 -6.80 6.42 -15.65
N GLY A 747 -5.74 6.41 -14.83
CA GLY A 747 -4.83 7.53 -14.59
C GLY A 747 -5.49 8.85 -14.18
N PRO A 748 -5.29 9.94 -14.91
CA PRO A 748 -5.75 11.28 -14.53
C PRO A 748 -7.27 11.44 -14.37
N LEU A 749 -8.06 10.56 -15.02
CA LEU A 749 -9.53 10.60 -14.92
C LEU A 749 -10.06 9.94 -13.64
N GLY A 750 -9.35 8.97 -13.07
CA GLY A 750 -9.66 8.39 -11.76
C GLY A 750 -9.52 9.42 -10.64
N VAL A 751 -8.45 10.19 -10.66
CA VAL A 751 -8.19 11.29 -9.70
C VAL A 751 -9.25 12.40 -9.81
N LEU A 752 -9.77 12.67 -11.02
CA LEU A 752 -10.86 13.63 -11.23
C LEU A 752 -12.21 13.09 -10.70
N ALA A 753 -12.47 11.80 -10.81
CA ALA A 753 -13.71 11.19 -10.30
C ALA A 753 -13.74 11.17 -8.76
N ASP A 754 -12.61 10.85 -8.09
CA ASP A 754 -12.47 10.95 -6.64
C ASP A 754 -12.65 12.39 -6.13
N GLY A 755 -12.15 13.38 -6.87
CA GLY A 755 -12.32 14.81 -6.57
C GLY A 755 -13.76 15.34 -6.75
N LEU A 756 -14.57 14.68 -7.57
CA LEU A 756 -15.97 15.07 -7.82
C LEU A 756 -16.97 14.33 -6.91
N GLY A 757 -16.57 13.23 -6.28
CA GLY A 757 -17.41 12.45 -5.35
C GLY A 757 -17.49 13.04 -3.93
N GLU A 758 -16.60 13.92 -3.54
CA GLU A 758 -16.64 14.63 -2.25
C GLU A 758 -17.29 16.02 -2.40
N GLY A 759 -18.59 16.03 -2.66
CA GLY A 759 -19.43 17.22 -2.55
C GLY A 759 -19.66 17.64 -1.10
N GLY A 760 -18.62 18.09 -0.43
CA GLY A 760 -18.64 18.68 0.92
C GLY A 760 -17.70 19.87 0.95
N GLU A 761 -18.27 21.07 0.75
CA GLU A 761 -17.73 22.41 1.03
C GLU A 761 -16.21 22.54 1.25
N ALA A 762 -15.49 22.80 0.16
CA ALA A 762 -14.13 23.34 0.23
C ALA A 762 -14.18 24.77 0.80
N ARG A 763 -13.71 24.96 2.02
CA ARG A 763 -13.35 26.29 2.53
C ARG A 763 -11.90 26.60 2.17
N PRO A 764 -11.65 27.81 1.60
CA PRO A 764 -10.29 28.15 1.17
C PRO A 764 -9.36 28.46 2.35
N GLY A 765 -8.18 27.86 2.26
CA GLY A 765 -6.89 28.31 2.77
C GLY A 765 -6.80 28.93 4.17
N THR A 766 -6.38 28.11 5.14
CA THR A 766 -5.52 28.61 6.23
C THR A 766 -4.53 27.49 6.58
N GLN A 767 -3.25 27.72 6.34
CA GLN A 767 -2.18 26.95 6.94
C GLN A 767 -2.30 27.07 8.46
N ALA A 768 -2.69 26.00 9.13
CA ALA A 768 -2.84 25.96 10.57
C ALA A 768 -1.47 25.74 11.20
N HIS A 769 -0.99 26.70 11.95
CA HIS A 769 0.15 26.54 12.87
C HIS A 769 -0.14 25.40 13.88
N PRO A 770 0.84 24.54 14.22
CA PRO A 770 0.63 23.36 15.08
C PRO A 770 0.03 23.64 16.46
N THR A 771 0.26 24.83 17.00
CA THR A 771 -0.29 25.27 18.31
C THR A 771 -1.79 25.56 18.28
N GLY A 772 -2.35 25.99 17.14
CA GLY A 772 -3.77 26.24 17.00
C GLY A 772 -4.61 24.96 16.93
N THR A 773 -4.04 23.91 16.36
CA THR A 773 -4.74 22.62 16.16
C THR A 773 -4.98 21.88 17.49
N ALA A 774 -4.02 21.94 18.43
CA ALA A 774 -4.19 21.28 19.73
C ALA A 774 -5.28 21.94 20.60
N LEU A 775 -5.33 23.28 20.61
CA LEU A 775 -6.37 24.03 21.33
C LEU A 775 -7.74 23.86 20.67
N ARG A 776 -7.77 23.77 19.33
CA ARG A 776 -8.97 23.54 18.52
C ARG A 776 -9.55 22.14 18.75
N LEU A 777 -8.71 21.09 18.75
CA LEU A 777 -9.10 19.71 19.05
C LEU A 777 -9.69 19.54 20.47
N ILE A 778 -9.16 20.28 21.44
CA ILE A 778 -9.65 20.23 22.83
C ILE A 778 -11.01 20.91 22.98
N LEU A 779 -11.28 21.93 22.16
CA LEU A 779 -12.40 22.84 22.35
C LEU A 779 -13.56 22.67 21.35
N GLU A 780 -13.32 22.06 20.18
CA GLU A 780 -14.35 21.76 19.16
C GLU A 780 -15.11 20.44 19.39
N HIS A 781 -14.57 19.53 20.22
CA HIS A 781 -15.13 18.19 20.39
C HIS A 781 -15.70 17.95 21.80
N GLN A 782 -16.57 18.81 22.23
CA GLN A 782 -17.44 18.51 23.38
C GLN A 782 -18.88 18.26 22.90
N PRO A 783 -19.47 17.09 23.18
CA PRO A 783 -19.62 16.50 24.49
C PRO A 783 -19.23 15.00 24.53
N GLY A 784 -18.24 14.65 25.33
CA GLY A 784 -17.94 13.28 25.71
C GLY A 784 -16.58 13.17 26.42
N PRO A 785 -16.36 12.18 27.27
CA PRO A 785 -15.06 11.98 27.91
C PRO A 785 -14.00 11.68 26.83
N LEU A 786 -13.01 12.56 26.76
CA LEU A 786 -11.91 12.47 25.81
C LEU A 786 -10.88 11.45 26.29
N VAL A 787 -10.74 10.36 25.53
CA VAL A 787 -9.63 9.41 25.68
C VAL A 787 -8.55 9.79 24.68
N LEU A 788 -7.67 10.71 25.05
CA LEU A 788 -6.56 11.16 24.19
C LEU A 788 -5.23 10.91 24.88
N LEU A 789 -4.32 10.24 24.15
CA LEU A 789 -2.90 10.49 24.34
C LEU A 789 -2.57 11.79 23.58
N PRO A 790 -1.92 12.80 24.21
CA PRO A 790 -1.57 14.02 23.50
C PRO A 790 -0.53 13.73 22.40
N PRO A 791 -0.53 14.49 21.30
CA PRO A 791 0.61 14.56 20.41
C PRO A 791 1.89 14.87 21.22
N GLY A 792 2.90 14.03 21.15
CA GLY A 792 4.10 14.14 22.00
C GLY A 792 4.14 13.19 23.20
N ALA A 793 3.17 12.28 23.36
CA ALA A 793 3.31 11.12 24.25
C ALA A 793 4.29 10.09 23.71
N VAL A 794 4.58 10.15 22.40
CA VAL A 794 5.64 9.39 21.75
C VAL A 794 6.88 10.28 21.74
N PRO A 795 8.06 9.81 22.11
CA PRO A 795 9.29 10.55 21.89
C PRO A 795 9.40 10.86 20.40
N THR A 796 9.30 12.10 20.00
CA THR A 796 9.78 12.52 18.70
C THR A 796 11.29 12.45 18.80
N ALA A 797 11.91 11.49 18.12
CA ALA A 797 13.33 11.59 17.87
C ALA A 797 13.55 12.86 17.02
N GLU A 798 14.14 13.90 17.58
CA GLU A 798 14.87 14.92 16.84
C GLU A 798 16.28 14.37 16.54
#